data_099b3737f9aaf8a2817cf05591ac9ce1
#
_entry.id   099b3737f9aaf8a2817cf05591ac9ce1
#
_cell.length_a   1.000
_cell.length_b   1.000
_cell.length_c   1.000
_cell.angle_alpha   90.00
_cell.angle_beta   90.00
_cell.angle_gamma   90.00
#
_symmetry.space_group_name_H-M   'P 1'
#
loop_
_entity.id
_entity.type
_entity.pdbx_description
1 polymer ?
#
loop_
_entity_poly.entity_id
_entity_poly.type
_entity_poly.pdbx_seq_one_letter_code
_entity_poly.pdbx_strand_id
1 'polypeptide(L)'
;MTFTESKKILLGAQKEKKMFTFLVALLTAACLFVPYMIMSEGYFTFYGDFNVQQIPFYQMCHEAITEGDINWNWYTDLGSDFVGAYAFYTLGSPFFWVTLLFPNSFVPYLMGPLLILKFAFAALTGYMYIRRFTKTSYAASLGGLLYAFSGFSIYNIFFNHFHEAIIVFPLLLLSIELLITENRRGVFALMVALCAITNYFFFFGMVVFCVIYFFVRLASKAIKIKFSRFLVFIFEAIIGVGLASILLIPALNAIMGNERISSFLLGWNGITYGKEQIYLYVIQSFFFPPDIPARPVFFPEANVRWSSVAGWLPVFGMTGFFAWFKLREKSWQKRLLAICALCALVPILNSVFYAFNTSYYARWFYMPILIIALATVMLVEDKKVDFSYGLKWTTVITLAFVLVIGFFPQTITENGEEKIIFGLYTQDNENTYMIRFWIASLIAIICLPVQKLLFDARKKSHTTFYKGAIACVCVISIVYGNVFIASGRFHSYDVKSVVIDSLIEGEVDLHDDSEYRIDVYDGVDNTGMYLGLPTINAFHSVVSPSIMEFYEYIGVERSVASRPDVDVPAIRSLLSVKYLLNRTDGNRFVDDYGETLMPGFSYLETSGNYYVYENQNYVPYGFSYNYYMSYKFCEEYGQGLRSNLMLKAILLTDDQIEKYGDYMTNIEQLRYQDVYDDSEVTLSFSKYAIATDAAELRKTAADKFSVDNDGFSATVTRDKKSLVFFSVPYDEGWTATVNGKAVEVEKVNVGFMAVAVDSGVSEIRFNYQNPGLLLGVTVAGGTMIVFVIYIVISIAYKKKRPSDTVYPEGDALLDSWKEEDETPVVLEKKETDTIIKSILDSLDEEETPPEISEIKGGFKIDPSLFDEEKNNET
;
A
#
# COMPACT_ATOMS: atom_id res chain seq x y z
N MET A 1 -30.56 2.25 40.46
CA MET A 1 -29.50 2.98 39.68
C MET A 1 -29.08 2.08 38.54
N THR A 2 -29.27 2.46 37.31
CA THR A 2 -28.86 1.60 36.18
C THR A 2 -27.34 1.71 36.00
N PHE A 3 -26.68 0.65 35.55
CA PHE A 3 -25.23 0.63 35.25
C PHE A 3 -24.81 1.80 34.33
N THR A 4 -25.71 2.23 33.44
CA THR A 4 -25.53 3.42 32.60
C THR A 4 -25.49 4.71 33.41
N GLU A 5 -26.28 4.80 34.48
CA GLU A 5 -26.25 5.97 35.40
C GLU A 5 -25.05 5.88 36.32
N SER A 6 -24.68 4.70 36.85
CA SER A 6 -23.44 4.52 37.60
C SER A 6 -22.20 4.76 36.73
N LYS A 7 -22.20 4.32 35.47
CA LYS A 7 -21.13 4.62 34.51
C LYS A 7 -21.12 6.08 34.09
N LYS A 8 -22.26 6.75 33.95
CA LYS A 8 -22.35 8.21 33.73
C LYS A 8 -21.82 8.99 34.95
N ILE A 9 -22.10 8.55 36.14
CA ILE A 9 -21.63 9.19 37.39
C ILE A 9 -20.12 8.95 37.56
N LEU A 10 -19.62 7.73 37.33
CA LEU A 10 -18.18 7.40 37.33
C LEU A 10 -17.40 8.04 36.17
N LEU A 11 -17.98 8.10 34.97
CA LEU A 11 -17.39 8.75 33.80
C LEU A 11 -17.54 10.27 33.83
N GLY A 12 -18.58 10.80 34.53
CA GLY A 12 -18.76 12.26 34.72
C GLY A 12 -17.70 12.89 35.61
N ALA A 13 -16.98 12.09 36.41
CA ALA A 13 -15.88 12.56 37.27
C ALA A 13 -14.53 12.68 36.54
N GLN A 14 -14.33 12.02 35.39
CA GLN A 14 -13.10 12.12 34.59
C GLN A 14 -13.39 12.73 33.22
N LYS A 15 -12.78 13.90 32.94
CA LYS A 15 -12.85 14.55 31.64
C LYS A 15 -12.28 13.62 30.57
N GLU A 16 -13.10 13.31 29.53
CA GLU A 16 -12.66 12.53 28.37
C GLU A 16 -11.46 13.19 27.68
N LYS A 17 -10.48 12.38 27.25
CA LYS A 17 -9.21 12.85 26.69
C LYS A 17 -9.07 12.60 25.17
N LYS A 18 -10.19 12.54 24.44
CA LYS A 18 -10.18 12.33 22.98
C LYS A 18 -9.33 13.37 22.27
N MET A 19 -9.63 14.67 22.50
CA MET A 19 -8.88 15.78 21.90
C MET A 19 -7.42 15.79 22.37
N PHE A 20 -7.15 15.51 23.63
CA PHE A 20 -5.78 15.38 24.14
C PHE A 20 -5.01 14.28 23.39
N THR A 21 -5.60 13.09 23.23
CA THR A 21 -4.96 11.97 22.52
C THR A 21 -4.69 12.32 21.05
N PHE A 22 -5.67 12.94 20.39
CA PHE A 22 -5.54 13.38 19.00
C PHE A 22 -4.41 14.42 18.86
N LEU A 23 -4.39 15.46 19.71
CA LEU A 23 -3.38 16.53 19.63
C LEU A 23 -1.97 16.03 19.96
N VAL A 24 -1.82 15.16 20.97
CA VAL A 24 -0.52 14.54 21.29
C VAL A 24 -0.02 13.70 20.12
N ALA A 25 -0.89 12.89 19.49
CA ALA A 25 -0.52 12.12 18.32
C ALA A 25 -0.19 13.01 17.11
N LEU A 26 -0.96 14.08 16.89
CA LEU A 26 -0.73 15.05 15.82
C LEU A 26 0.65 15.72 15.98
N LEU A 27 0.98 16.17 17.17
CA LEU A 27 2.29 16.79 17.47
C LEU A 27 3.43 15.78 17.32
N THR A 28 3.25 14.55 17.81
CA THR A 28 4.25 13.48 17.66
C THR A 28 4.51 13.16 16.20
N ALA A 29 3.45 13.03 15.39
CA ALA A 29 3.56 12.81 13.95
C ALA A 29 4.16 14.03 13.23
N ALA A 30 3.81 15.25 13.62
CA ALA A 30 4.43 16.46 13.09
C ALA A 30 5.94 16.49 13.32
N CYS A 31 6.41 16.07 14.50
CA CYS A 31 7.86 15.94 14.77
C CYS A 31 8.55 14.85 13.91
N LEU A 32 7.79 13.89 13.37
CA LEU A 32 8.31 12.88 12.43
C LEU A 32 8.43 13.42 11.00
N PHE A 33 7.42 14.11 10.50
CA PHE A 33 7.29 14.41 9.07
C PHE A 33 7.71 15.84 8.70
N VAL A 34 7.41 16.84 9.54
CA VAL A 34 7.69 18.24 9.22
C VAL A 34 9.18 18.54 8.98
N PRO A 35 10.14 17.98 9.74
CA PRO A 35 11.55 18.19 9.44
C PRO A 35 11.93 17.80 8.00
N TYR A 36 11.42 16.65 7.51
CA TYR A 36 11.69 16.20 6.14
C TYR A 36 10.97 17.04 5.08
N MET A 37 9.76 17.53 5.40
CA MET A 37 9.06 18.46 4.51
C MET A 37 9.84 19.78 4.36
N ILE A 38 10.39 20.31 5.44
CA ILE A 38 11.24 21.53 5.39
C ILE A 38 12.50 21.27 4.57
N MET A 39 13.14 20.11 4.71
CA MET A 39 14.33 19.72 3.96
C MET A 39 14.07 19.47 2.46
N SER A 40 12.81 19.26 2.06
CA SER A 40 12.39 18.90 0.71
C SER A 40 11.38 19.91 0.16
N GLU A 41 11.60 21.20 0.39
CA GLU A 41 10.87 22.32 -0.21
C GLU A 41 9.34 22.28 0.02
N GLY A 42 8.90 21.62 1.08
CA GLY A 42 7.48 21.44 1.44
C GLY A 42 6.94 20.05 1.13
N TYR A 43 7.63 19.27 0.32
CA TYR A 43 7.21 17.90 -0.02
C TYR A 43 7.62 16.90 1.06
N PHE A 44 6.75 15.94 1.38
CA PHE A 44 7.18 14.73 2.07
C PHE A 44 7.46 13.64 1.05
N THR A 45 8.72 13.26 0.93
CA THR A 45 9.18 12.16 0.08
C THR A 45 9.79 11.06 0.94
N PHE A 46 9.67 9.81 0.51
CA PHE A 46 10.26 8.68 1.23
C PHE A 46 11.11 7.83 0.28
N TYR A 47 10.73 6.59 -0.03
CA TYR A 47 11.36 5.77 -1.07
C TYR A 47 10.37 4.73 -1.59
N GLY A 48 10.71 4.09 -2.72
CA GLY A 48 9.90 3.03 -3.33
C GLY A 48 8.45 3.45 -3.54
N ASP A 49 7.49 2.60 -3.18
CA ASP A 49 6.06 2.80 -3.44
C ASP A 49 5.52 4.17 -3.00
N PHE A 50 6.09 4.77 -1.95
CA PHE A 50 5.63 6.09 -1.53
C PHE A 50 5.87 7.14 -2.63
N ASN A 51 7.08 7.16 -3.20
CA ASN A 51 7.44 8.12 -4.25
C ASN A 51 6.86 7.69 -5.61
N VAL A 52 6.98 6.41 -5.99
CA VAL A 52 6.67 5.96 -7.35
C VAL A 52 5.20 5.56 -7.57
N GLN A 53 4.41 5.41 -6.51
CA GLN A 53 2.98 5.11 -6.59
C GLN A 53 2.11 6.13 -5.86
N GLN A 54 2.38 6.38 -4.56
CA GLN A 54 1.41 7.10 -3.73
C GLN A 54 1.25 8.57 -4.17
N ILE A 55 2.35 9.24 -4.52
CA ILE A 55 2.31 10.64 -4.99
C ILE A 55 1.63 10.73 -6.37
N PRO A 56 2.12 10.02 -7.43
CA PRO A 56 1.54 10.17 -8.77
C PRO A 56 0.11 9.64 -8.83
N PHE A 57 -0.26 8.60 -8.07
CA PHE A 57 -1.64 8.12 -8.02
C PHE A 57 -2.60 9.14 -7.43
N TYR A 58 -2.19 9.87 -6.38
CA TYR A 58 -3.01 10.93 -5.82
C TYR A 58 -3.18 12.11 -6.80
N GLN A 59 -2.11 12.52 -7.51
CA GLN A 59 -2.18 13.59 -8.51
C GLN A 59 -3.08 13.19 -9.69
N MET A 60 -2.80 12.05 -10.30
CA MET A 60 -3.53 11.57 -11.48
C MET A 60 -5.01 11.31 -11.16
N CYS A 61 -5.33 10.67 -10.02
CA CYS A 61 -6.73 10.47 -9.62
C CYS A 61 -7.44 11.78 -9.30
N HIS A 62 -6.74 12.77 -8.72
CA HIS A 62 -7.29 14.10 -8.47
C HIS A 62 -7.64 14.79 -9.81
N GLU A 63 -6.72 14.77 -10.76
CA GLU A 63 -6.91 15.33 -12.09
C GLU A 63 -8.08 14.66 -12.83
N ALA A 64 -8.05 13.34 -12.94
CA ALA A 64 -9.11 12.57 -13.58
C ALA A 64 -10.52 12.89 -13.01
N ILE A 65 -10.64 13.01 -11.68
CA ILE A 65 -11.93 13.34 -11.05
C ILE A 65 -12.34 14.79 -11.30
N THR A 66 -11.40 15.74 -11.26
CA THR A 66 -11.72 17.16 -11.47
C THR A 66 -12.04 17.49 -12.90
N GLU A 67 -11.51 16.76 -13.87
CA GLU A 67 -11.76 16.88 -15.30
C GLU A 67 -12.94 16.03 -15.77
N GLY A 68 -13.40 15.06 -14.93
CA GLY A 68 -14.48 14.14 -15.26
C GLY A 68 -14.04 12.91 -16.05
N ASP A 69 -12.74 12.65 -16.16
CA ASP A 69 -12.15 11.50 -16.87
C ASP A 69 -12.06 10.27 -15.94
N ILE A 70 -13.23 9.72 -15.59
CA ILE A 70 -13.37 8.65 -14.59
C ILE A 70 -13.72 7.28 -15.18
N ASN A 71 -13.72 7.13 -16.49
CA ASN A 71 -14.06 5.88 -17.16
C ASN A 71 -12.80 5.08 -17.50
N TRP A 72 -12.06 5.49 -18.54
CA TRP A 72 -10.83 4.85 -18.98
C TRP A 72 -9.64 5.75 -18.77
N ASN A 73 -8.64 5.30 -18.00
CA ASN A 73 -7.44 6.07 -17.72
C ASN A 73 -6.31 5.71 -18.71
N TRP A 74 -5.87 6.69 -19.50
CA TRP A 74 -4.85 6.54 -20.53
C TRP A 74 -3.41 6.52 -19.96
N TYR A 75 -3.21 7.00 -18.73
CA TYR A 75 -1.90 7.15 -18.09
C TYR A 75 -1.51 5.95 -17.22
N THR A 76 -2.38 4.95 -17.11
CA THR A 76 -2.14 3.73 -16.32
C THR A 76 -1.78 2.57 -17.24
N ASP A 77 -0.48 2.24 -17.32
CA ASP A 77 0.05 1.23 -18.25
C ASP A 77 -0.41 1.54 -19.71
N LEU A 78 -0.82 0.54 -20.46
CA LEU A 78 -1.34 0.72 -21.82
C LEU A 78 -2.74 1.36 -21.88
N GLY A 79 -3.28 1.74 -20.76
CA GLY A 79 -4.65 2.17 -20.50
C GLY A 79 -5.40 1.14 -19.66
N SER A 80 -6.20 1.60 -18.72
CA SER A 80 -6.92 0.72 -17.79
C SER A 80 -8.22 1.34 -17.28
N ASP A 81 -9.15 0.49 -16.82
CA ASP A 81 -10.33 0.92 -16.09
C ASP A 81 -9.94 1.75 -14.85
N PHE A 82 -10.42 2.99 -14.78
CA PHE A 82 -10.07 3.91 -13.70
C PHE A 82 -10.55 3.42 -12.32
N VAL A 83 -11.81 3.01 -12.22
CA VAL A 83 -12.41 2.62 -10.93
C VAL A 83 -11.77 1.34 -10.41
N GLY A 84 -11.61 0.32 -11.26
CA GLY A 84 -11.00 -0.95 -10.90
C GLY A 84 -9.54 -0.79 -10.48
N ALA A 85 -8.76 -0.02 -11.23
CA ALA A 85 -7.35 0.22 -10.95
C ALA A 85 -7.13 0.98 -9.62
N TYR A 86 -7.95 1.99 -9.33
CA TYR A 86 -7.70 2.92 -8.21
C TYR A 86 -8.58 2.71 -6.97
N ALA A 87 -9.56 1.81 -7.00
CA ALA A 87 -10.36 1.45 -5.82
C ALA A 87 -9.51 0.94 -4.64
N PHE A 88 -8.39 0.27 -4.91
CA PHE A 88 -7.47 -0.22 -3.89
C PHE A 88 -6.61 0.90 -3.27
N TYR A 89 -6.23 1.92 -4.03
CA TYR A 89 -5.22 2.89 -3.65
C TYR A 89 -5.77 4.21 -3.13
N THR A 90 -6.77 4.79 -3.82
CA THR A 90 -7.19 6.19 -3.62
C THR A 90 -8.69 6.38 -3.45
N LEU A 91 -9.53 5.81 -4.33
CA LEU A 91 -10.95 6.16 -4.44
C LEU A 91 -11.76 5.90 -3.17
N GLY A 92 -11.39 4.89 -2.38
CA GLY A 92 -12.00 4.59 -1.08
C GLY A 92 -11.49 5.42 0.09
N SER A 93 -10.40 6.18 -0.08
CA SER A 93 -9.75 6.92 1.00
C SER A 93 -10.44 8.25 1.30
N PRO A 94 -10.98 8.47 2.51
CA PRO A 94 -11.53 9.78 2.88
C PRO A 94 -10.46 10.89 2.90
N PHE A 95 -9.18 10.54 3.05
CA PHE A 95 -8.07 11.50 3.02
C PHE A 95 -7.74 11.93 1.60
N PHE A 96 -7.89 11.02 0.62
CA PHE A 96 -7.77 11.39 -0.79
C PHE A 96 -8.87 12.41 -1.18
N TRP A 97 -10.12 12.20 -0.77
CA TRP A 97 -11.21 13.11 -1.09
C TRP A 97 -11.03 14.52 -0.54
N VAL A 98 -10.23 14.70 0.51
CA VAL A 98 -9.84 16.03 1.02
C VAL A 98 -8.97 16.78 0.01
N THR A 99 -8.17 16.10 -0.80
CA THR A 99 -7.31 16.75 -1.79
C THR A 99 -8.10 17.52 -2.84
N LEU A 100 -9.30 17.08 -3.18
CA LEU A 100 -10.17 17.76 -4.16
C LEU A 100 -10.63 19.17 -3.73
N LEU A 101 -10.37 19.58 -2.50
CA LEU A 101 -10.59 20.96 -2.02
C LEU A 101 -9.45 21.91 -2.45
N PHE A 102 -8.40 21.40 -3.06
CA PHE A 102 -7.19 22.13 -3.45
C PHE A 102 -6.89 21.92 -4.94
N PRO A 103 -6.14 22.82 -5.59
CA PRO A 103 -5.66 22.60 -6.96
C PRO A 103 -4.76 21.35 -7.08
N ASN A 104 -4.71 20.73 -8.27
CA ASN A 104 -3.88 19.53 -8.51
C ASN A 104 -2.41 19.71 -8.13
N SER A 105 -1.84 20.89 -8.44
CA SER A 105 -0.44 21.24 -8.09
C SER A 105 -0.14 21.22 -6.58
N PHE A 106 -1.16 21.27 -5.70
CA PHE A 106 -1.00 21.17 -4.25
C PHE A 106 -0.99 19.73 -3.73
N VAL A 107 -1.43 18.76 -4.52
CA VAL A 107 -1.58 17.36 -4.07
C VAL A 107 -0.28 16.78 -3.50
N PRO A 108 0.90 16.93 -4.14
CA PRO A 108 2.16 16.44 -3.57
C PRO A 108 2.52 17.06 -2.21
N TYR A 109 2.19 18.35 -2.00
CA TYR A 109 2.39 19.01 -0.69
C TYR A 109 1.48 18.46 0.39
N LEU A 110 0.28 17.98 0.05
CA LEU A 110 -0.69 17.45 1.00
C LEU A 110 -0.31 16.05 1.52
N MET A 111 0.57 15.31 0.85
CA MET A 111 0.93 13.93 1.24
C MET A 111 1.44 13.85 2.67
N GLY A 112 2.35 14.73 3.08
CA GLY A 112 2.87 14.81 4.45
C GLY A 112 1.81 15.21 5.50
N PRO A 113 1.10 16.33 5.34
CA PRO A 113 0.01 16.75 6.23
C PRO A 113 -1.09 15.70 6.41
N LEU A 114 -1.51 15.04 5.33
CA LEU A 114 -2.52 13.97 5.40
C LEU A 114 -2.01 12.77 6.18
N LEU A 115 -0.73 12.40 6.01
CA LEU A 115 -0.13 11.31 6.77
C LEU A 115 -0.05 11.64 8.27
N ILE A 116 0.30 12.88 8.65
CA ILE A 116 0.24 13.37 10.03
C ILE A 116 -1.17 13.21 10.60
N LEU A 117 -2.20 13.59 9.85
CA LEU A 117 -3.60 13.43 10.27
C LEU A 117 -3.98 11.96 10.42
N LYS A 118 -3.51 11.06 9.54
CA LYS A 118 -3.77 9.61 9.63
C LYS A 118 -3.25 9.03 10.97
N PHE A 119 -2.04 9.39 11.40
CA PHE A 119 -1.52 8.98 12.72
C PHE A 119 -2.38 9.50 13.87
N ALA A 120 -2.81 10.76 13.81
CA ALA A 120 -3.66 11.37 14.83
C ALA A 120 -5.04 10.70 14.92
N PHE A 121 -5.65 10.39 13.77
CA PHE A 121 -6.92 9.65 13.72
C PHE A 121 -6.76 8.19 14.18
N ALA A 122 -5.66 7.51 13.85
CA ALA A 122 -5.38 6.16 14.35
C ALA A 122 -5.29 6.12 15.90
N ALA A 123 -4.65 7.12 16.51
CA ALA A 123 -4.62 7.26 17.96
C ALA A 123 -6.01 7.52 18.56
N LEU A 124 -6.81 8.38 17.91
CA LEU A 124 -8.17 8.70 18.35
C LEU A 124 -9.09 7.47 18.27
N THR A 125 -9.09 6.75 17.16
CA THR A 125 -9.95 5.57 16.98
C THR A 125 -9.53 4.42 17.88
N GLY A 126 -8.22 4.20 18.03
CA GLY A 126 -7.65 3.28 19.02
C GLY A 126 -8.08 3.64 20.44
N TYR A 127 -7.99 4.94 20.82
CA TYR A 127 -8.53 5.44 22.09
C TYR A 127 -10.00 5.09 22.26
N MET A 128 -10.83 5.33 21.25
CA MET A 128 -12.29 5.13 21.34
C MET A 128 -12.64 3.66 21.60
N TYR A 129 -11.97 2.72 20.95
CA TYR A 129 -12.15 1.29 21.20
C TYR A 129 -11.61 0.88 22.58
N ILE A 130 -10.36 1.24 22.91
CA ILE A 130 -9.69 0.87 24.17
C ILE A 130 -10.44 1.46 25.38
N ARG A 131 -10.96 2.68 25.26
CA ARG A 131 -11.76 3.34 26.31
C ARG A 131 -12.99 2.55 26.74
N ARG A 132 -13.46 1.64 25.89
CA ARG A 132 -14.56 0.72 26.22
C ARG A 132 -14.22 -0.24 27.36
N PHE A 133 -12.94 -0.61 27.48
CA PHE A 133 -12.43 -1.63 28.38
C PHE A 133 -11.60 -1.07 29.54
N THR A 134 -11.27 0.21 29.51
CA THR A 134 -10.42 0.88 30.52
C THR A 134 -11.23 1.76 31.45
N LYS A 135 -10.76 1.87 32.71
CA LYS A 135 -11.37 2.73 33.74
C LYS A 135 -11.02 4.20 33.50
N THR A 136 -9.74 4.47 33.20
CA THR A 136 -9.21 5.83 33.11
C THR A 136 -9.05 6.25 31.65
N SER A 137 -9.30 7.53 31.38
CA SER A 137 -9.07 8.12 30.06
C SER A 137 -7.57 8.19 29.72
N TYR A 138 -6.68 8.23 30.71
CA TYR A 138 -5.24 8.18 30.49
C TYR A 138 -4.74 6.82 29.98
N ALA A 139 -5.29 5.71 30.50
CA ALA A 139 -4.97 4.38 29.99
C ALA A 139 -5.40 4.21 28.54
N ALA A 140 -6.61 4.71 28.21
CA ALA A 140 -7.08 4.70 26.82
C ALA A 140 -6.20 5.59 25.91
N SER A 141 -5.73 6.76 26.39
CA SER A 141 -4.80 7.61 25.65
C SER A 141 -3.47 6.90 25.39
N LEU A 142 -2.89 6.28 26.41
CA LEU A 142 -1.66 5.50 26.24
C LEU A 142 -1.85 4.37 25.25
N GLY A 143 -2.96 3.61 25.35
CA GLY A 143 -3.25 2.51 24.43
C GLY A 143 -3.46 2.97 22.98
N GLY A 144 -4.15 4.09 22.77
CA GLY A 144 -4.33 4.70 21.44
C GLY A 144 -3.00 5.14 20.82
N LEU A 145 -2.10 5.74 21.62
CA LEU A 145 -0.76 6.13 21.15
C LEU A 145 0.13 4.91 20.85
N LEU A 146 0.10 3.88 21.69
CA LEU A 146 0.81 2.62 21.45
C LEU A 146 0.39 1.96 20.13
N TYR A 147 -0.90 1.99 19.83
CA TYR A 147 -1.45 1.46 18.60
C TYR A 147 -1.05 2.30 17.37
N ALA A 148 -1.26 3.61 17.46
CA ALA A 148 -0.99 4.54 16.34
C ALA A 148 0.48 4.63 15.96
N PHE A 149 1.39 4.53 16.94
CA PHE A 149 2.84 4.58 16.73
C PHE A 149 3.50 3.19 16.88
N SER A 150 2.73 2.12 16.70
CA SER A 150 3.29 0.76 16.64
C SER A 150 4.26 0.60 15.47
N GLY A 151 5.11 -0.40 15.56
CA GLY A 151 6.00 -0.75 14.47
C GLY A 151 5.27 -0.94 13.14
N PHE A 152 4.05 -1.51 13.17
CA PHE A 152 3.22 -1.67 11.98
C PHE A 152 2.88 -0.34 11.30
N SER A 153 2.49 0.67 12.06
CA SER A 153 2.15 1.99 11.51
C SER A 153 3.36 2.70 10.92
N ILE A 154 4.52 2.61 11.59
CA ILE A 154 5.77 3.21 11.06
C ILE A 154 6.27 2.47 9.83
N TYR A 155 6.25 1.14 9.80
CA TYR A 155 6.61 0.35 8.62
C TYR A 155 5.77 0.74 7.40
N ASN A 156 4.47 0.94 7.61
CA ASN A 156 3.52 1.23 6.53
C ASN A 156 3.45 2.72 6.14
N ILE A 157 4.38 3.58 6.58
CA ILE A 157 4.64 4.89 5.94
C ILE A 157 4.93 4.67 4.45
N PHE A 158 5.62 3.59 4.12
CA PHE A 158 5.91 3.16 2.76
C PHE A 158 4.63 2.94 1.91
N PHE A 159 3.59 2.36 2.52
CA PHE A 159 2.27 2.12 1.93
C PHE A 159 1.24 3.07 2.54
N ASN A 160 1.26 4.34 2.17
CA ASN A 160 0.42 5.39 2.75
C ASN A 160 -1.07 5.01 2.85
N HIS A 161 -1.62 4.32 1.85
CA HIS A 161 -3.02 3.87 1.81
C HIS A 161 -3.35 2.75 2.81
N PHE A 162 -2.37 2.10 3.46
CA PHE A 162 -2.63 1.10 4.51
C PHE A 162 -3.00 1.74 5.85
N HIS A 163 -2.71 3.02 6.04
CA HIS A 163 -3.04 3.73 7.27
C HIS A 163 -4.56 3.88 7.49
N GLU A 164 -5.37 3.92 6.42
CA GLU A 164 -6.82 3.95 6.55
C GLU A 164 -7.34 2.69 7.24
N ALA A 165 -6.80 1.52 6.93
CA ALA A 165 -7.16 0.26 7.60
C ALA A 165 -6.88 0.31 9.10
N ILE A 166 -5.74 0.92 9.51
CA ILE A 166 -5.38 1.12 10.92
C ILE A 166 -6.40 2.04 11.61
N ILE A 167 -6.91 3.06 10.92
CA ILE A 167 -7.88 4.02 11.45
C ILE A 167 -9.27 3.42 11.61
N VAL A 168 -9.77 2.70 10.58
CA VAL A 168 -11.17 2.24 10.56
C VAL A 168 -11.40 0.96 11.36
N PHE A 169 -10.38 0.12 11.52
CA PHE A 169 -10.52 -1.16 12.24
C PHE A 169 -10.96 -1.03 13.72
N PRO A 170 -10.38 -0.13 14.54
CA PRO A 170 -10.88 0.08 15.92
C PRO A 170 -12.36 0.50 15.96
N LEU A 171 -12.83 1.26 14.97
CA LEU A 171 -14.23 1.68 14.86
C LEU A 171 -15.12 0.50 14.51
N LEU A 172 -14.66 -0.41 13.65
CA LEU A 172 -15.38 -1.64 13.32
C LEU A 172 -15.58 -2.51 14.58
N LEU A 173 -14.52 -2.77 15.34
CA LEU A 173 -14.63 -3.52 16.61
C LEU A 173 -15.52 -2.80 17.63
N LEU A 174 -15.38 -1.46 17.75
CA LEU A 174 -16.24 -0.67 18.62
C LEU A 174 -17.72 -0.77 18.22
N SER A 175 -18.03 -0.77 16.94
CA SER A 175 -19.40 -0.90 16.43
C SER A 175 -20.03 -2.26 16.77
N ILE A 176 -19.22 -3.34 16.69
CA ILE A 176 -19.64 -4.68 17.16
C ILE A 176 -19.99 -4.64 18.64
N GLU A 177 -19.14 -4.07 19.49
CA GLU A 177 -19.41 -3.93 20.93
C GLU A 177 -20.68 -3.11 21.19
N LEU A 178 -20.87 -2.00 20.47
CA LEU A 178 -22.05 -1.14 20.60
C LEU A 178 -23.35 -1.85 20.19
N LEU A 179 -23.30 -2.65 19.12
CA LEU A 179 -24.45 -3.41 18.65
C LEU A 179 -24.84 -4.52 19.66
N ILE A 180 -23.85 -5.28 20.14
CA ILE A 180 -24.07 -6.41 21.04
C ILE A 180 -24.49 -5.95 22.42
N THR A 181 -23.79 -4.99 23.01
CA THR A 181 -23.97 -4.57 24.40
C THR A 181 -25.01 -3.47 24.59
N GLU A 182 -25.10 -2.52 23.66
CA GLU A 182 -25.98 -1.34 23.77
C GLU A 182 -27.15 -1.36 22.78
N ASN A 183 -27.23 -2.39 21.91
CA ASN A 183 -28.25 -2.48 20.85
C ASN A 183 -28.31 -1.19 19.99
N ARG A 184 -27.14 -0.57 19.72
CA ARG A 184 -27.03 0.58 18.81
C ARG A 184 -27.07 0.08 17.38
N ARG A 185 -28.20 0.18 16.77
CA ARG A 185 -28.46 -0.30 15.41
C ARG A 185 -27.96 0.68 14.35
N GLY A 186 -27.50 0.14 13.22
CA GLY A 186 -27.05 0.86 12.05
C GLY A 186 -25.58 1.31 12.09
N VAL A 187 -25.01 1.46 13.29
CA VAL A 187 -23.59 1.87 13.41
C VAL A 187 -22.67 0.80 12.86
N PHE A 188 -22.99 -0.49 13.10
CA PHE A 188 -22.17 -1.59 12.59
C PHE A 188 -22.26 -1.68 11.07
N ALA A 189 -23.44 -1.53 10.47
CA ALA A 189 -23.61 -1.50 9.01
C ALA A 189 -22.78 -0.37 8.36
N LEU A 190 -22.82 0.84 8.94
CA LEU A 190 -22.00 1.96 8.44
C LEU A 190 -20.49 1.71 8.57
N MET A 191 -20.04 1.08 9.65
CA MET A 191 -18.61 0.76 9.81
C MET A 191 -18.16 -0.37 8.88
N VAL A 192 -19.02 -1.36 8.61
CA VAL A 192 -18.77 -2.38 7.59
C VAL A 192 -18.64 -1.72 6.21
N ALA A 193 -19.58 -0.83 5.85
CA ALA A 193 -19.52 -0.10 4.59
C ALA A 193 -18.24 0.75 4.50
N LEU A 194 -17.92 1.51 5.54
CA LEU A 194 -16.71 2.34 5.58
C LEU A 194 -15.44 1.49 5.38
N CYS A 195 -15.32 0.35 6.09
CA CYS A 195 -14.15 -0.53 5.93
C CYS A 195 -14.05 -1.12 4.53
N ALA A 196 -15.17 -1.55 3.95
CA ALA A 196 -15.22 -2.14 2.61
C ALA A 196 -14.88 -1.13 1.51
N ILE A 197 -15.42 0.10 1.61
CA ILE A 197 -15.13 1.20 0.69
C ILE A 197 -13.67 1.64 0.82
N THR A 198 -13.17 1.83 2.04
CA THR A 198 -11.83 2.35 2.29
C THR A 198 -10.75 1.47 1.67
N ASN A 199 -10.85 0.14 1.86
CA ASN A 199 -9.95 -0.81 1.21
C ASN A 199 -10.49 -2.24 1.30
N TYR A 200 -10.94 -2.78 0.18
CA TYR A 200 -11.54 -4.13 0.10
C TYR A 200 -10.58 -5.25 0.48
N PHE A 201 -9.28 -5.12 0.18
CA PHE A 201 -8.26 -6.13 0.52
C PHE A 201 -8.11 -6.28 2.04
N PHE A 202 -7.97 -5.16 2.77
CA PHE A 202 -7.91 -5.18 4.23
C PHE A 202 -9.25 -5.55 4.85
N PHE A 203 -10.36 -5.16 4.23
CA PHE A 203 -11.70 -5.51 4.71
C PHE A 203 -11.91 -7.01 4.77
N PHE A 204 -11.44 -7.78 3.80
CA PHE A 204 -11.50 -9.24 3.85
C PHE A 204 -10.84 -9.79 5.13
N GLY A 205 -9.62 -9.38 5.41
CA GLY A 205 -8.92 -9.76 6.64
C GLY A 205 -9.63 -9.29 7.93
N MET A 206 -10.24 -8.08 7.91
CA MET A 206 -11.05 -7.58 9.03
C MET A 206 -12.28 -8.44 9.28
N VAL A 207 -12.95 -8.93 8.24
CA VAL A 207 -14.08 -9.86 8.38
C VAL A 207 -13.64 -11.15 9.06
N VAL A 208 -12.53 -11.75 8.61
CA VAL A 208 -11.95 -12.96 9.24
C VAL A 208 -11.67 -12.70 10.73
N PHE A 209 -10.99 -11.61 11.04
CA PHE A 209 -10.69 -11.26 12.43
C PHE A 209 -11.96 -11.03 13.26
N CYS A 210 -12.95 -10.31 12.75
CA CYS A 210 -14.21 -10.04 13.43
C CYS A 210 -14.99 -11.33 13.73
N VAL A 211 -14.97 -12.30 12.83
CA VAL A 211 -15.55 -13.63 13.05
C VAL A 211 -14.84 -14.35 14.20
N ILE A 212 -13.52 -14.41 14.18
CA ILE A 212 -12.71 -15.00 15.26
C ILE A 212 -12.96 -14.25 16.57
N TYR A 213 -12.93 -12.93 16.56
CA TYR A 213 -13.20 -12.07 17.72
C TYR A 213 -14.55 -12.35 18.32
N PHE A 214 -15.62 -12.37 17.51
CA PHE A 214 -16.97 -12.64 17.95
C PHE A 214 -17.09 -14.01 18.63
N PHE A 215 -16.62 -15.08 17.99
CA PHE A 215 -16.71 -16.44 18.55
C PHE A 215 -15.84 -16.63 19.80
N VAL A 216 -14.65 -16.01 19.85
CA VAL A 216 -13.79 -16.04 21.05
C VAL A 216 -14.46 -15.31 22.21
N ARG A 217 -15.08 -14.17 21.98
CA ARG A 217 -15.86 -13.43 22.99
C ARG A 217 -17.03 -14.24 23.51
N LEU A 218 -17.77 -14.92 22.63
CA LEU A 218 -18.89 -15.78 22.96
C LEU A 218 -18.44 -17.02 23.76
N ALA A 219 -17.43 -17.76 23.28
CA ALA A 219 -16.87 -18.95 23.93
C ALA A 219 -16.22 -18.64 25.29
N SER A 220 -15.71 -17.43 25.45
CA SER A 220 -15.18 -16.96 26.74
C SER A 220 -16.25 -16.43 27.70
N LYS A 221 -17.53 -16.49 27.32
CA LYS A 221 -18.66 -15.92 28.06
C LYS A 221 -18.52 -14.41 28.35
N ALA A 222 -17.66 -13.72 27.61
CA ALA A 222 -17.45 -12.28 27.73
C ALA A 222 -18.60 -11.46 27.11
N ILE A 223 -19.42 -12.10 26.26
CA ILE A 223 -20.67 -11.60 25.73
C ILE A 223 -21.74 -12.68 25.80
N LYS A 224 -22.99 -12.25 25.96
CA LYS A 224 -24.18 -13.11 25.81
C LYS A 224 -25.04 -12.49 24.71
N ILE A 225 -25.43 -13.29 23.73
CA ILE A 225 -26.24 -12.82 22.61
C ILE A 225 -27.51 -13.68 22.46
N LYS A 226 -28.68 -13.04 22.30
CA LYS A 226 -29.92 -13.70 21.91
C LYS A 226 -29.87 -13.98 20.41
N PHE A 227 -30.43 -15.08 19.93
CA PHE A 227 -30.44 -15.44 18.50
C PHE A 227 -31.01 -14.33 17.61
N SER A 228 -32.06 -13.63 18.05
CA SER A 228 -32.59 -12.47 17.31
C SER A 228 -31.60 -11.33 17.13
N ARG A 229 -30.67 -11.09 18.08
CA ARG A 229 -29.60 -10.10 17.91
C ARG A 229 -28.49 -10.59 16.98
N PHE A 230 -28.25 -11.89 16.99
CA PHE A 230 -27.32 -12.48 16.03
C PHE A 230 -27.83 -12.32 14.59
N LEU A 231 -29.13 -12.49 14.34
CA LEU A 231 -29.73 -12.19 13.04
C LEU A 231 -29.61 -10.71 12.66
N VAL A 232 -29.78 -9.81 13.62
CA VAL A 232 -29.54 -8.36 13.36
C VAL A 232 -28.07 -8.08 13.02
N PHE A 233 -27.13 -8.76 13.68
CA PHE A 233 -25.70 -8.63 13.38
C PHE A 233 -25.40 -9.05 11.93
N ILE A 234 -25.94 -10.21 11.49
CA ILE A 234 -25.79 -10.66 10.10
C ILE A 234 -26.45 -9.67 9.12
N PHE A 235 -27.68 -9.22 9.44
CA PHE A 235 -28.41 -8.28 8.61
C PHE A 235 -27.65 -6.96 8.42
N GLU A 236 -27.10 -6.37 9.51
CA GLU A 236 -26.29 -5.16 9.40
C GLU A 236 -24.98 -5.38 8.64
N ALA A 237 -24.36 -6.57 8.74
CA ALA A 237 -23.19 -6.92 7.92
C ALA A 237 -23.53 -6.91 6.42
N ILE A 238 -24.67 -7.55 6.03
CA ILE A 238 -25.13 -7.59 4.63
C ILE A 238 -25.45 -6.16 4.14
N ILE A 239 -26.15 -5.36 4.93
CA ILE A 239 -26.44 -3.95 4.60
C ILE A 239 -25.14 -3.17 4.40
N GLY A 240 -24.14 -3.34 5.28
CA GLY A 240 -22.85 -2.68 5.15
C GLY A 240 -22.13 -3.00 3.85
N VAL A 241 -22.07 -4.29 3.48
CA VAL A 241 -21.50 -4.73 2.20
C VAL A 241 -22.29 -4.19 1.01
N GLY A 242 -23.63 -4.21 1.08
CA GLY A 242 -24.49 -3.66 0.04
C GLY A 242 -24.33 -2.15 -0.15
N LEU A 243 -24.11 -1.38 0.92
CA LEU A 243 -23.79 0.05 0.82
C LEU A 243 -22.43 0.32 0.15
N ALA A 244 -21.48 -0.61 0.29
CA ALA A 244 -20.15 -0.51 -0.30
C ALA A 244 -20.09 -0.95 -1.77
N SER A 245 -21.16 -1.53 -2.31
CA SER A 245 -21.17 -2.17 -3.64
C SER A 245 -20.79 -1.24 -4.78
N ILE A 246 -20.94 0.08 -4.60
CA ILE A 246 -20.56 1.10 -5.60
C ILE A 246 -19.07 1.01 -6.00
N LEU A 247 -18.17 0.73 -5.06
CA LEU A 247 -16.74 0.49 -5.33
C LEU A 247 -16.39 -1.00 -5.30
N LEU A 248 -17.09 -1.79 -4.49
CA LEU A 248 -16.73 -3.18 -4.27
C LEU A 248 -17.00 -4.05 -5.50
N ILE A 249 -18.10 -3.83 -6.23
CA ILE A 249 -18.43 -4.63 -7.42
C ILE A 249 -17.44 -4.34 -8.57
N PRO A 250 -17.18 -3.08 -8.97
CA PRO A 250 -16.15 -2.78 -9.96
C PRO A 250 -14.77 -3.30 -9.59
N ALA A 251 -14.35 -3.11 -8.33
CA ALA A 251 -13.08 -3.60 -7.84
C ALA A 251 -12.96 -5.14 -7.90
N LEU A 252 -14.03 -5.88 -7.56
CA LEU A 252 -14.03 -7.34 -7.66
C LEU A 252 -13.94 -7.79 -9.12
N ASN A 253 -14.65 -7.14 -10.05
CA ASN A 253 -14.54 -7.45 -11.48
C ASN A 253 -13.11 -7.26 -11.98
N ALA A 254 -12.47 -6.14 -11.66
CA ALA A 254 -11.08 -5.87 -12.05
C ALA A 254 -10.07 -6.89 -11.49
N ILE A 255 -10.37 -7.50 -10.33
CA ILE A 255 -9.48 -8.47 -9.70
C ILE A 255 -9.71 -9.89 -10.22
N MET A 256 -10.95 -10.27 -10.56
CA MET A 256 -11.29 -11.66 -10.92
C MET A 256 -10.51 -12.18 -12.13
N GLY A 257 -10.07 -11.32 -13.04
CA GLY A 257 -9.20 -11.66 -14.15
C GLY A 257 -7.70 -11.65 -13.84
N ASN A 258 -7.29 -11.38 -12.59
CA ASN A 258 -5.89 -11.28 -12.24
C ASN A 258 -5.34 -12.65 -11.78
N GLU A 259 -4.39 -13.22 -12.50
CA GLU A 259 -3.79 -14.55 -12.21
C GLU A 259 -3.16 -14.67 -10.82
N ARG A 260 -2.74 -13.55 -10.22
CA ARG A 260 -2.17 -13.54 -8.86
C ARG A 260 -3.13 -14.03 -7.78
N ILE A 261 -4.44 -14.13 -8.08
CA ILE A 261 -5.46 -14.62 -7.14
C ILE A 261 -5.65 -16.14 -7.25
N SER A 262 -5.25 -16.76 -8.35
CA SER A 262 -5.48 -18.17 -8.63
C SER A 262 -4.52 -19.13 -7.92
N SER A 263 -3.47 -18.63 -7.27
CA SER A 263 -2.45 -19.48 -6.63
C SER A 263 -2.77 -19.78 -5.17
N PHE A 264 -2.93 -21.07 -4.81
CA PHE A 264 -3.21 -21.54 -3.45
C PHE A 264 -2.03 -22.31 -2.87
N LEU A 265 -1.87 -22.22 -1.53
CA LEU A 265 -0.88 -23.02 -0.81
C LEU A 265 -1.29 -24.51 -0.80
N LEU A 266 -0.44 -25.38 -1.36
CA LEU A 266 -0.68 -26.81 -1.45
C LEU A 266 0.41 -27.61 -0.70
N GLY A 267 0.01 -28.78 -0.19
CA GLY A 267 0.93 -29.72 0.46
C GLY A 267 1.61 -29.11 1.70
N TRP A 268 2.89 -29.35 1.87
CA TRP A 268 3.70 -28.87 3.00
C TRP A 268 3.76 -27.34 3.09
N ASN A 269 3.66 -26.63 1.98
CA ASN A 269 3.63 -25.15 1.98
C ASN A 269 2.41 -24.56 2.72
N GLY A 270 1.36 -25.35 2.90
CA GLY A 270 0.22 -24.95 3.74
C GLY A 270 0.50 -25.06 5.24
N ILE A 271 1.48 -25.87 5.67
CA ILE A 271 1.77 -26.16 7.08
C ILE A 271 3.04 -25.45 7.55
N THR A 272 4.08 -25.41 6.71
CA THR A 272 5.38 -24.82 7.03
C THR A 272 5.78 -23.78 5.98
N TYR A 273 6.38 -22.69 6.44
CA TYR A 273 6.99 -21.71 5.53
C TYR A 273 8.20 -22.32 4.83
N GLY A 274 8.35 -22.10 3.55
CA GLY A 274 9.45 -22.61 2.74
C GLY A 274 10.83 -22.04 3.11
N LYS A 275 10.85 -20.98 3.94
CA LYS A 275 12.06 -20.37 4.51
C LYS A 275 11.94 -20.31 6.02
N GLU A 276 12.82 -21.00 6.74
CA GLU A 276 12.76 -21.15 8.20
C GLU A 276 12.94 -19.81 8.93
N GLN A 277 13.71 -18.88 8.35
CA GLN A 277 13.94 -17.56 8.92
C GLN A 277 12.65 -16.74 9.10
N ILE A 278 11.57 -17.03 8.35
CA ILE A 278 10.26 -16.35 8.52
C ILE A 278 9.74 -16.50 9.94
N TYR A 279 9.88 -17.66 10.57
CA TYR A 279 9.42 -17.90 11.94
C TYR A 279 10.11 -16.99 12.94
N LEU A 280 11.44 -16.88 12.84
CA LEU A 280 12.23 -16.02 13.73
C LEU A 280 11.99 -14.54 13.43
N TYR A 281 11.82 -14.17 12.17
CA TYR A 281 11.51 -12.80 11.77
C TYR A 281 10.15 -12.33 12.30
N VAL A 282 9.11 -13.19 12.22
CA VAL A 282 7.79 -12.91 12.82
C VAL A 282 7.93 -12.67 14.32
N ILE A 283 8.66 -13.53 15.06
CA ILE A 283 8.86 -13.36 16.49
C ILE A 283 9.64 -12.07 16.78
N GLN A 284 10.76 -11.85 16.10
CA GLN A 284 11.62 -10.68 16.27
C GLN A 284 10.86 -9.37 16.04
N SER A 285 9.94 -9.31 15.10
CA SER A 285 9.18 -8.11 14.74
C SER A 285 8.38 -7.49 15.90
N PHE A 286 8.09 -8.25 16.95
CA PHE A 286 7.43 -7.78 18.17
C PHE A 286 8.37 -7.25 19.24
N PHE A 287 9.68 -7.47 19.10
CA PHE A 287 10.69 -7.10 20.10
C PHE A 287 11.53 -5.90 19.69
N PHE A 288 11.62 -5.61 18.43
CA PHE A 288 12.49 -4.56 17.88
C PHE A 288 11.68 -3.55 17.04
N PRO A 289 12.14 -2.30 16.96
CA PRO A 289 11.63 -1.35 15.96
C PRO A 289 11.67 -1.94 14.55
N PRO A 290 10.75 -1.58 13.66
CA PRO A 290 10.72 -2.10 12.31
C PRO A 290 11.94 -1.68 11.51
N ASP A 291 12.35 -2.55 10.62
CA ASP A 291 13.32 -2.26 9.57
C ASP A 291 12.59 -1.74 8.31
N ILE A 292 13.34 -1.13 7.38
CA ILE A 292 12.77 -0.63 6.13
C ILE A 292 12.33 -1.79 5.23
N PRO A 293 11.21 -1.65 4.48
CA PRO A 293 10.53 -2.76 3.80
C PRO A 293 11.40 -3.62 2.89
N ALA A 294 12.22 -3.02 2.04
CA ALA A 294 12.99 -3.77 1.05
C ALA A 294 14.26 -4.43 1.58
N ARG A 295 14.72 -4.05 2.77
CA ARG A 295 16.07 -4.35 3.23
C ARG A 295 16.09 -4.80 4.69
N PRO A 296 15.49 -5.98 5.03
CA PRO A 296 15.49 -6.51 6.38
C PRO A 296 16.90 -6.87 6.84
N VAL A 297 17.25 -6.45 8.05
CA VAL A 297 18.59 -6.64 8.60
C VAL A 297 18.70 -7.92 9.45
N PHE A 298 17.65 -8.24 10.23
CA PHE A 298 17.72 -9.34 11.18
C PHE A 298 17.73 -10.73 10.53
N PHE A 299 16.92 -10.90 9.49
CA PHE A 299 16.73 -12.18 8.81
C PHE A 299 16.58 -11.96 7.29
N PRO A 300 17.67 -11.64 6.58
CA PRO A 300 17.64 -11.28 5.17
C PRO A 300 17.15 -12.43 4.29
N GLU A 301 17.45 -13.68 4.65
CA GLU A 301 17.05 -14.89 3.92
C GLU A 301 15.53 -15.22 4.06
N ALA A 302 14.83 -14.58 4.98
CA ALA A 302 13.39 -14.74 5.11
C ALA A 302 12.65 -14.32 3.83
N ASN A 303 13.24 -13.39 3.06
CA ASN A 303 12.67 -12.81 1.83
C ASN A 303 11.21 -12.32 2.01
N VAL A 304 10.97 -11.67 3.15
CA VAL A 304 9.65 -11.12 3.50
C VAL A 304 9.54 -9.63 3.18
N ARG A 305 10.23 -9.19 2.13
CA ARG A 305 10.15 -7.83 1.62
C ARG A 305 8.68 -7.46 1.37
N TRP A 306 8.29 -6.23 1.69
CA TRP A 306 6.94 -5.69 1.41
C TRP A 306 5.78 -6.34 2.20
N SER A 307 6.07 -7.24 3.14
CA SER A 307 5.06 -8.07 3.83
C SER A 307 4.46 -7.43 5.09
N SER A 308 4.89 -6.24 5.49
CA SER A 308 4.42 -5.52 6.70
C SER A 308 4.65 -6.28 8.01
N VAL A 309 5.75 -7.04 8.11
CA VAL A 309 6.10 -7.80 9.33
C VAL A 309 6.68 -6.86 10.38
N ALA A 310 5.82 -6.22 11.15
CA ALA A 310 6.21 -5.28 12.21
C ALA A 310 5.13 -5.24 13.30
N GLY A 311 5.46 -5.60 14.51
CA GLY A 311 4.50 -5.70 15.62
C GLY A 311 4.92 -4.97 16.90
N TRP A 312 6.08 -4.32 16.90
CA TRP A 312 6.64 -3.71 18.10
C TRP A 312 5.79 -2.58 18.67
N LEU A 313 5.59 -2.56 19.98
CA LEU A 313 4.97 -1.45 20.72
C LEU A 313 6.05 -0.55 21.32
N PRO A 314 6.07 0.77 21.01
CA PRO A 314 7.10 1.67 21.51
C PRO A 314 7.17 1.65 23.02
N VAL A 315 8.38 1.60 23.57
CA VAL A 315 8.72 1.45 24.99
C VAL A 315 8.35 0.08 25.54
N PHE A 316 7.13 -0.40 25.41
CA PHE A 316 6.59 -1.57 26.13
C PHE A 316 6.94 -2.93 25.50
N GLY A 317 7.16 -2.98 24.14
CA GLY A 317 7.39 -4.25 23.45
C GLY A 317 6.36 -5.31 23.84
N MET A 318 6.82 -6.50 24.21
CA MET A 318 5.97 -7.64 24.62
C MET A 318 5.73 -7.76 26.13
N THR A 319 6.17 -6.80 26.94
CA THR A 319 6.07 -6.87 28.41
C THR A 319 4.62 -7.02 28.89
N GLY A 320 3.71 -6.23 28.32
CA GLY A 320 2.28 -6.35 28.63
C GLY A 320 1.68 -7.69 28.21
N PHE A 321 2.07 -8.20 27.04
CA PHE A 321 1.63 -9.50 26.53
C PHE A 321 2.01 -10.64 27.49
N PHE A 322 3.29 -10.76 27.87
CA PHE A 322 3.76 -11.82 28.77
C PHE A 322 3.13 -11.71 30.17
N ALA A 323 3.03 -10.49 30.71
CA ALA A 323 2.36 -10.25 31.99
C ALA A 323 0.87 -10.69 31.92
N TRP A 324 0.16 -10.37 30.83
CA TRP A 324 -1.21 -10.78 30.62
C TRP A 324 -1.36 -12.30 30.54
N PHE A 325 -0.49 -12.98 29.81
CA PHE A 325 -0.52 -14.44 29.67
C PHE A 325 -0.31 -15.16 31.01
N LYS A 326 0.53 -14.62 31.90
CA LYS A 326 0.74 -15.17 33.23
C LYS A 326 -0.45 -14.93 34.18
N LEU A 327 -1.00 -13.70 34.17
CA LEU A 327 -1.91 -13.24 35.22
C LEU A 327 -3.39 -13.48 34.92
N ARG A 328 -3.78 -13.65 33.67
CA ARG A 328 -5.18 -13.72 33.22
C ARG A 328 -5.48 -15.03 32.50
N GLU A 329 -5.55 -16.16 33.23
CA GLU A 329 -5.65 -17.49 32.65
C GLU A 329 -6.86 -17.71 31.73
N LYS A 330 -8.03 -17.14 32.05
CA LYS A 330 -9.30 -17.37 31.35
C LYS A 330 -9.84 -16.15 30.57
N SER A 331 -8.97 -15.20 30.19
CA SER A 331 -9.43 -14.02 29.45
C SER A 331 -9.65 -14.31 27.97
N TRP A 332 -10.60 -13.61 27.36
CA TRP A 332 -10.87 -13.70 25.93
C TRP A 332 -9.69 -13.15 25.10
N GLN A 333 -8.99 -12.13 25.60
CA GLN A 333 -7.81 -11.57 24.97
C GLN A 333 -6.72 -12.62 24.80
N LYS A 334 -6.47 -13.42 25.86
CA LYS A 334 -5.47 -14.50 25.80
C LYS A 334 -5.80 -15.53 24.72
N ARG A 335 -7.07 -15.95 24.63
CA ARG A 335 -7.52 -16.90 23.61
C ARG A 335 -7.38 -16.32 22.20
N LEU A 336 -7.80 -15.07 22.01
CA LEU A 336 -7.70 -14.39 20.73
C LEU A 336 -6.25 -14.25 20.28
N LEU A 337 -5.37 -13.77 21.17
CA LEU A 337 -3.94 -13.60 20.86
C LEU A 337 -3.23 -14.95 20.61
N ALA A 338 -3.64 -16.03 21.30
CA ALA A 338 -3.13 -17.37 21.02
C ALA A 338 -3.53 -17.87 19.62
N ILE A 339 -4.78 -17.62 19.20
CA ILE A 339 -5.25 -17.94 17.85
C ILE A 339 -4.49 -17.09 16.82
N CYS A 340 -4.31 -15.77 17.06
CA CYS A 340 -3.52 -14.91 16.17
C CYS A 340 -2.07 -15.39 16.05
N ALA A 341 -1.43 -15.80 17.15
CA ALA A 341 -0.09 -16.36 17.13
C ALA A 341 -0.01 -17.65 16.28
N LEU A 342 -1.00 -18.54 16.44
CA LEU A 342 -1.11 -19.74 15.59
C LEU A 342 -1.29 -19.38 14.12
N CYS A 343 -2.17 -18.42 13.81
CA CYS A 343 -2.37 -17.93 12.44
C CYS A 343 -1.10 -17.31 11.86
N ALA A 344 -0.31 -16.59 12.63
CA ALA A 344 0.96 -16.02 12.16
C ALA A 344 2.04 -17.06 11.85
N LEU A 345 2.02 -18.22 12.55
CA LEU A 345 3.04 -19.25 12.43
C LEU A 345 2.69 -20.39 11.46
N VAL A 346 1.45 -20.50 11.01
CA VAL A 346 1.00 -21.55 10.07
C VAL A 346 0.58 -20.90 8.76
N PRO A 347 1.25 -21.19 7.61
CA PRO A 347 1.04 -20.51 6.34
C PRO A 347 -0.43 -20.49 5.89
N ILE A 348 -1.12 -21.63 5.89
CA ILE A 348 -2.52 -21.67 5.45
C ILE A 348 -3.43 -20.82 6.34
N LEU A 349 -3.18 -20.77 7.66
CA LEU A 349 -3.96 -19.94 8.59
C LEU A 349 -3.61 -18.45 8.44
N ASN A 350 -2.37 -18.12 8.10
CA ASN A 350 -1.96 -16.77 7.77
C ASN A 350 -2.65 -16.28 6.48
N SER A 351 -2.67 -17.12 5.45
CA SER A 351 -3.23 -16.78 4.13
C SER A 351 -4.75 -16.55 4.16
N VAL A 352 -5.48 -17.08 5.15
CA VAL A 352 -6.93 -16.80 5.34
C VAL A 352 -7.22 -15.30 5.41
N PHE A 353 -6.30 -14.48 5.94
CA PHE A 353 -6.50 -13.04 6.06
C PHE A 353 -6.39 -12.26 4.73
N TYR A 354 -5.94 -12.91 3.67
CA TYR A 354 -5.80 -12.32 2.34
C TYR A 354 -6.21 -13.31 1.22
N ALA A 355 -7.37 -13.93 1.43
CA ALA A 355 -8.07 -14.78 0.46
C ALA A 355 -7.26 -16.00 0.00
N PHE A 356 -6.49 -16.62 0.90
CA PHE A 356 -5.67 -17.83 0.67
C PHE A 356 -4.54 -17.67 -0.36
N ASN A 357 -4.14 -16.45 -0.69
CA ASN A 357 -3.03 -16.21 -1.61
C ASN A 357 -1.73 -16.86 -1.11
N THR A 358 -0.87 -17.31 -2.05
CA THR A 358 0.41 -17.99 -1.73
C THR A 358 1.48 -17.06 -1.19
N SER A 359 1.42 -15.75 -1.51
CA SER A 359 2.38 -14.77 -1.02
C SER A 359 2.32 -14.65 0.49
N TYR A 360 3.46 -14.52 1.16
CA TYR A 360 3.49 -14.28 2.59
C TYR A 360 3.21 -12.80 2.91
N TYR A 361 2.17 -12.54 3.70
CA TYR A 361 1.86 -11.20 4.23
C TYR A 361 1.56 -11.23 5.73
N ALA A 362 2.04 -10.21 6.45
CA ALA A 362 1.65 -9.89 7.82
C ALA A 362 0.78 -8.62 7.89
N ARG A 363 0.16 -8.24 6.78
CA ARG A 363 -0.64 -7.00 6.64
C ARG A 363 -1.83 -6.91 7.59
N TRP A 364 -2.21 -8.01 8.25
CA TRP A 364 -3.26 -8.07 9.26
C TRP A 364 -2.74 -7.86 10.71
N PHE A 365 -1.44 -7.68 10.94
CA PHE A 365 -0.86 -7.60 12.29
C PHE A 365 -1.34 -6.40 13.10
N TYR A 366 -1.81 -5.30 12.49
CA TYR A 366 -2.42 -4.18 13.23
C TYR A 366 -3.60 -4.63 14.10
N MET A 367 -4.30 -5.70 13.74
CA MET A 367 -5.44 -6.22 14.49
C MET A 367 -5.02 -6.83 15.85
N PRO A 368 -4.11 -7.83 15.92
CA PRO A 368 -3.60 -8.30 17.20
C PRO A 368 -2.80 -7.24 17.97
N ILE A 369 -2.13 -6.30 17.30
CA ILE A 369 -1.41 -5.19 17.95
C ILE A 369 -2.37 -4.32 18.76
N LEU A 370 -3.57 -4.01 18.25
CA LEU A 370 -4.61 -3.30 18.99
C LEU A 370 -5.01 -4.05 20.27
N ILE A 371 -5.11 -5.37 20.21
CA ILE A 371 -5.46 -6.21 21.38
C ILE A 371 -4.28 -6.31 22.37
N ILE A 372 -3.04 -6.34 21.88
CA ILE A 372 -1.85 -6.32 22.76
C ILE A 372 -1.76 -4.97 23.48
N ALA A 373 -2.00 -3.85 22.77
CA ALA A 373 -2.05 -2.52 23.36
C ALA A 373 -3.15 -2.42 24.42
N LEU A 374 -4.37 -2.91 24.10
CA LEU A 374 -5.47 -3.00 25.08
C LEU A 374 -5.08 -3.81 26.31
N ALA A 375 -4.55 -5.04 26.14
CA ALA A 375 -4.13 -5.90 27.26
C ALA A 375 -3.07 -5.22 28.12
N THR A 376 -2.10 -4.54 27.51
CA THR A 376 -1.03 -3.82 28.21
C THR A 376 -1.61 -2.72 29.11
N VAL A 377 -2.49 -1.86 28.58
CA VAL A 377 -3.02 -0.73 29.36
C VAL A 377 -4.04 -1.16 30.41
N MET A 378 -4.79 -2.24 30.19
CA MET A 378 -5.67 -2.83 31.21
C MET A 378 -4.88 -3.35 32.41
N LEU A 379 -3.70 -3.97 32.18
CA LEU A 379 -2.83 -4.40 33.28
C LEU A 379 -2.20 -3.22 34.02
N VAL A 380 -1.86 -2.16 33.28
CA VAL A 380 -1.31 -0.93 33.86
C VAL A 380 -2.27 -0.29 34.84
N GLU A 381 -3.58 -0.38 34.61
CA GLU A 381 -4.60 0.14 35.54
C GLU A 381 -4.71 -0.65 36.84
N ASP A 382 -4.41 -1.94 36.82
CA ASP A 382 -4.51 -2.80 38.00
C ASP A 382 -3.27 -2.64 38.90
N LYS A 383 -3.44 -1.90 40.04
CA LYS A 383 -2.37 -1.57 40.97
C LYS A 383 -1.60 -2.78 41.54
N LYS A 384 -2.25 -3.94 41.60
CA LYS A 384 -1.68 -5.18 42.19
C LYS A 384 -0.79 -5.96 41.22
N VAL A 385 -0.79 -5.58 39.92
CA VAL A 385 -0.02 -6.29 38.90
C VAL A 385 1.45 -5.99 39.02
N ASP A 386 2.25 -7.05 39.16
CA ASP A 386 3.69 -7.03 39.03
C ASP A 386 4.11 -7.34 37.58
N PHE A 387 4.80 -6.40 36.95
CA PHE A 387 5.30 -6.54 35.58
C PHE A 387 6.65 -7.25 35.48
N SER A 388 7.27 -7.64 36.63
CA SER A 388 8.61 -8.24 36.67
C SER A 388 8.73 -9.46 35.75
N TYR A 389 7.70 -10.31 35.68
CA TYR A 389 7.68 -11.48 34.81
C TYR A 389 7.67 -11.09 33.33
N GLY A 390 6.80 -10.14 32.95
CA GLY A 390 6.71 -9.65 31.58
C GLY A 390 8.02 -9.00 31.14
N LEU A 391 8.56 -8.11 31.97
CA LEU A 391 9.83 -7.43 31.71
C LEU A 391 11.00 -8.42 31.63
N LYS A 392 11.05 -9.43 32.51
CA LYS A 392 12.10 -10.49 32.47
C LYS A 392 12.10 -11.19 31.10
N TRP A 393 10.96 -11.68 30.64
CA TRP A 393 10.94 -12.44 29.38
C TRP A 393 11.16 -11.54 28.15
N THR A 394 10.64 -10.32 28.16
CA THR A 394 10.96 -9.35 27.11
C THR A 394 12.47 -9.08 27.07
N THR A 395 13.10 -8.87 28.23
CA THR A 395 14.56 -8.66 28.32
C THR A 395 15.35 -9.88 27.84
N VAL A 396 15.01 -11.09 28.32
CA VAL A 396 15.72 -12.32 27.93
C VAL A 396 15.66 -12.54 26.42
N ILE A 397 14.48 -12.40 25.81
CA ILE A 397 14.31 -12.64 24.37
C ILE A 397 14.99 -11.54 23.56
N THR A 398 14.83 -10.25 23.94
CA THR A 398 15.53 -9.14 23.26
C THR A 398 17.05 -9.33 23.30
N LEU A 399 17.62 -9.62 24.47
CA LEU A 399 19.06 -9.84 24.59
C LEU A 399 19.51 -11.10 23.86
N ALA A 400 18.72 -12.17 23.85
CA ALA A 400 19.04 -13.39 23.10
C ALA A 400 19.17 -13.10 21.60
N PHE A 401 18.23 -12.36 20.99
CA PHE A 401 18.33 -11.94 19.60
C PHE A 401 19.56 -11.07 19.35
N VAL A 402 19.83 -10.08 20.21
CA VAL A 402 21.00 -9.20 20.06
C VAL A 402 22.29 -9.98 20.16
N LEU A 403 22.44 -10.89 21.15
CA LEU A 403 23.65 -11.68 21.34
C LEU A 403 23.87 -12.68 20.22
N VAL A 404 22.83 -13.40 19.81
CA VAL A 404 22.95 -14.41 18.74
C VAL A 404 23.22 -13.73 17.40
N ILE A 405 22.40 -12.73 17.01
CA ILE A 405 22.55 -12.10 15.69
C ILE A 405 23.77 -11.18 15.66
N GLY A 406 24.05 -10.43 16.73
CA GLY A 406 25.12 -9.45 16.77
C GLY A 406 26.53 -10.03 16.98
N PHE A 407 26.66 -11.19 17.62
CA PHE A 407 27.97 -11.70 18.03
C PHE A 407 28.26 -13.14 17.57
N PHE A 408 27.40 -13.77 16.79
CA PHE A 408 27.66 -15.11 16.27
C PHE A 408 28.87 -15.09 15.33
N PRO A 409 29.92 -15.92 15.60
CA PRO A 409 31.11 -15.93 14.76
C PRO A 409 30.81 -16.63 13.43
N GLN A 410 31.23 -16.02 12.32
CA GLN A 410 31.17 -16.58 10.97
C GLN A 410 32.56 -16.54 10.34
N THR A 411 32.90 -17.56 9.55
CA THR A 411 34.13 -17.58 8.74
C THR A 411 33.74 -17.17 7.31
N ILE A 412 34.32 -16.09 6.80
CA ILE A 412 34.18 -15.64 5.41
C ILE A 412 35.52 -15.77 4.70
N THR A 413 35.49 -16.02 3.39
CA THR A 413 36.70 -15.99 2.56
C THR A 413 36.74 -14.64 1.83
N GLU A 414 37.70 -13.80 2.20
CA GLU A 414 37.94 -12.51 1.59
C GLU A 414 39.30 -12.50 0.93
N ASN A 415 39.38 -12.26 -0.37
CA ASN A 415 40.64 -12.30 -1.16
C ASN A 415 41.44 -13.62 -1.06
N GLY A 416 40.76 -14.75 -0.83
CA GLY A 416 41.38 -16.07 -0.68
C GLY A 416 41.89 -16.40 0.73
N GLU A 417 41.70 -15.51 1.69
CA GLU A 417 42.04 -15.73 3.11
C GLU A 417 40.75 -15.92 3.94
N GLU A 418 40.82 -16.89 4.90
CA GLU A 418 39.73 -17.08 5.84
C GLU A 418 39.79 -16.03 6.95
N LYS A 419 38.70 -15.28 7.14
CA LYS A 419 38.56 -14.25 8.16
C LYS A 419 37.36 -14.54 9.06
N ILE A 420 37.53 -14.47 10.37
CA ILE A 420 36.41 -14.56 11.30
C ILE A 420 35.78 -13.16 11.47
N ILE A 421 34.52 -13.07 11.14
CA ILE A 421 33.66 -11.90 11.42
C ILE A 421 32.61 -12.25 12.46
N PHE A 422 32.05 -11.23 13.13
CA PHE A 422 30.99 -11.41 14.11
C PHE A 422 29.69 -10.78 13.61
N GLY A 423 28.60 -11.51 13.79
CA GLY A 423 27.23 -11.11 13.45
C GLY A 423 26.64 -11.85 12.28
N LEU A 424 25.32 -12.08 12.36
CA LEU A 424 24.50 -12.74 11.32
C LEU A 424 23.71 -11.73 10.47
N TYR A 425 23.87 -10.43 10.75
CA TYR A 425 22.99 -9.39 10.21
C TYR A 425 23.20 -9.11 8.72
N THR A 426 24.32 -9.42 8.11
CA THR A 426 24.50 -9.49 6.65
C THR A 426 25.81 -10.10 6.21
N GLN A 427 25.84 -10.51 4.92
CA GLN A 427 27.05 -10.85 4.19
C GLN A 427 27.37 -9.82 3.08
N ASP A 428 26.44 -8.87 2.80
CA ASP A 428 26.70 -7.83 1.80
C ASP A 428 27.59 -6.74 2.40
N ASN A 429 28.56 -6.26 1.62
CA ASN A 429 29.61 -5.30 2.01
C ASN A 429 29.09 -3.90 2.43
N GLU A 430 27.77 -3.73 2.61
CA GLU A 430 27.21 -2.44 3.02
C GLU A 430 27.23 -2.29 4.56
N ASN A 431 28.11 -1.49 5.08
CA ASN A 431 28.17 -1.08 6.49
C ASN A 431 26.84 -0.55 7.04
N THR A 432 25.94 -0.08 6.18
CA THR A 432 24.63 0.45 6.51
C THR A 432 23.70 -0.56 7.18
N TYR A 433 23.82 -1.86 6.86
CA TYR A 433 23.04 -2.92 7.50
C TYR A 433 23.45 -3.12 8.96
N MET A 434 24.76 -3.18 9.21
CA MET A 434 25.31 -3.29 10.55
C MET A 434 24.86 -2.12 11.44
N ILE A 435 24.92 -0.89 10.92
CA ILE A 435 24.53 0.32 11.65
C ILE A 435 23.03 0.25 12.00
N ARG A 436 22.14 -0.11 11.07
CA ARG A 436 20.71 -0.21 11.32
C ARG A 436 20.38 -1.29 12.36
N PHE A 437 21.05 -2.45 12.29
CA PHE A 437 20.91 -3.51 13.29
C PHE A 437 21.23 -2.99 14.70
N TRP A 438 22.37 -2.31 14.87
CA TRP A 438 22.80 -1.82 16.19
C TRP A 438 21.94 -0.68 16.69
N ILE A 439 21.44 0.21 15.81
CA ILE A 439 20.50 1.27 16.20
C ILE A 439 19.18 0.66 16.68
N ALA A 440 18.59 -0.27 15.92
CA ALA A 440 17.35 -0.94 16.33
C ALA A 440 17.52 -1.70 17.65
N SER A 441 18.65 -2.41 17.81
CA SER A 441 19.00 -3.13 19.03
C SER A 441 19.17 -2.18 20.21
N LEU A 442 19.87 -1.07 20.04
CA LEU A 442 20.09 -0.06 21.08
C LEU A 442 18.77 0.56 21.55
N ILE A 443 17.87 0.92 20.63
CA ILE A 443 16.55 1.46 20.96
C ILE A 443 15.75 0.44 21.79
N ALA A 444 15.72 -0.83 21.35
CA ALA A 444 15.03 -1.90 22.06
C ALA A 444 15.63 -2.11 23.49
N ILE A 445 16.95 -2.12 23.61
CA ILE A 445 17.65 -2.27 24.91
C ILE A 445 17.37 -1.08 25.83
N ILE A 446 17.42 0.17 25.33
CA ILE A 446 17.13 1.37 26.13
C ILE A 446 15.70 1.35 26.67
N CYS A 447 14.75 0.81 25.92
CA CYS A 447 13.36 0.68 26.37
C CYS A 447 13.22 -0.21 27.62
N LEU A 448 14.12 -1.16 27.87
CA LEU A 448 14.03 -2.07 29.03
C LEU A 448 14.23 -1.36 30.39
N PRO A 449 15.29 -0.60 30.62
CA PRO A 449 15.42 0.19 31.86
C PRO A 449 14.37 1.31 31.95
N VAL A 450 13.97 1.93 30.83
CA VAL A 450 12.87 2.93 30.81
C VAL A 450 11.58 2.31 31.34
N GLN A 451 11.21 1.10 30.90
CA GLN A 451 10.04 0.38 31.43
C GLN A 451 10.15 0.16 32.94
N LYS A 452 11.33 -0.27 33.43
CA LYS A 452 11.55 -0.48 34.85
C LYS A 452 11.32 0.80 35.66
N LEU A 453 11.89 1.92 35.22
CA LEU A 453 11.69 3.23 35.84
C LEU A 453 10.20 3.65 35.84
N LEU A 454 9.50 3.45 34.73
CA LEU A 454 8.06 3.72 34.62
C LEU A 454 7.26 2.85 35.61
N PHE A 455 7.53 1.54 35.68
CA PHE A 455 6.82 0.67 36.62
C PHE A 455 7.13 0.98 38.10
N ASP A 456 8.33 1.43 38.41
CA ASP A 456 8.65 1.91 39.74
C ASP A 456 7.96 3.24 40.08
N ALA A 457 7.85 4.17 39.11
CA ALA A 457 7.05 5.37 39.24
C ALA A 457 5.55 5.07 39.43
N ARG A 458 5.03 4.05 38.73
CA ARG A 458 3.63 3.57 38.87
C ARG A 458 3.30 3.15 40.30
N LYS A 459 4.22 2.49 41.00
CA LYS A 459 4.05 2.09 42.43
C LYS A 459 3.83 3.30 43.34
N LYS A 460 4.40 4.46 42.97
CA LYS A 460 4.28 5.71 43.75
C LYS A 460 3.05 6.54 43.32
N SER A 461 2.84 6.72 42.04
CA SER A 461 1.75 7.55 41.51
C SER A 461 1.33 7.11 40.10
N HIS A 462 0.09 6.76 39.91
CA HIS A 462 -0.48 6.42 38.59
C HIS A 462 -0.47 7.61 37.64
N THR A 463 -0.73 8.82 38.14
CA THR A 463 -0.73 10.04 37.31
C THR A 463 0.66 10.33 36.76
N THR A 464 1.69 10.24 37.60
CA THR A 464 3.10 10.40 37.17
C THR A 464 3.51 9.32 36.17
N PHE A 465 3.09 8.08 36.42
CA PHE A 465 3.31 6.99 35.47
C PHE A 465 2.71 7.29 34.08
N TYR A 466 1.40 7.67 34.00
CA TYR A 466 0.78 7.92 32.71
C TYR A 466 1.40 9.10 31.97
N LYS A 467 1.71 10.19 32.65
CA LYS A 467 2.40 11.34 32.04
C LYS A 467 3.77 10.92 31.50
N GLY A 468 4.57 10.20 32.31
CA GLY A 468 5.87 9.70 31.91
C GLY A 468 5.78 8.67 30.78
N ALA A 469 4.84 7.72 30.83
CA ALA A 469 4.67 6.69 29.82
C ALA A 469 4.26 7.29 28.46
N ILE A 470 3.32 8.25 28.46
CA ILE A 470 2.90 8.96 27.24
C ILE A 470 4.10 9.73 26.66
N ALA A 471 4.83 10.49 27.49
CA ALA A 471 6.00 11.22 27.03
C ALA A 471 7.09 10.27 26.46
N CYS A 472 7.41 9.18 27.15
CA CYS A 472 8.40 8.19 26.67
C CYS A 472 7.94 7.52 25.35
N VAL A 473 6.65 7.17 25.21
CA VAL A 473 6.10 6.62 23.97
C VAL A 473 6.26 7.62 22.83
N CYS A 474 5.91 8.90 23.03
CA CYS A 474 6.08 9.93 22.00
C CYS A 474 7.56 10.12 21.62
N VAL A 475 8.45 10.27 22.61
CA VAL A 475 9.90 10.47 22.34
C VAL A 475 10.49 9.28 21.61
N ILE A 476 10.24 8.05 22.08
CA ILE A 476 10.76 6.85 21.42
C ILE A 476 10.17 6.70 20.01
N SER A 477 8.88 7.02 19.82
CA SER A 477 8.27 6.99 18.48
C SER A 477 8.90 8.01 17.54
N ILE A 478 9.23 9.21 18.01
CA ILE A 478 9.95 10.21 17.23
C ILE A 478 11.36 9.70 16.89
N VAL A 479 12.09 9.16 17.85
CA VAL A 479 13.48 8.68 17.64
C VAL A 479 13.51 7.57 16.58
N TYR A 480 12.81 6.47 16.82
CA TYR A 480 12.91 5.35 15.87
C TYR A 480 12.21 5.63 14.53
N GLY A 481 11.13 6.43 14.54
CA GLY A 481 10.47 6.83 13.31
C GLY A 481 11.35 7.72 12.43
N ASN A 482 12.13 8.64 13.03
CA ASN A 482 13.13 9.41 12.28
C ASN A 482 14.26 8.52 11.74
N VAL A 483 14.74 7.55 12.52
CA VAL A 483 15.73 6.56 12.03
C VAL A 483 15.17 5.79 10.84
N PHE A 484 13.92 5.36 10.92
CA PHE A 484 13.25 4.64 9.84
C PHE A 484 13.11 5.50 8.57
N ILE A 485 12.63 6.74 8.69
CA ILE A 485 12.46 7.65 7.55
C ILE A 485 13.83 8.01 6.95
N ALA A 486 14.83 8.35 7.78
CA ALA A 486 16.18 8.65 7.30
C ALA A 486 16.80 7.46 6.57
N SER A 487 16.67 6.24 7.11
CA SER A 487 17.16 5.01 6.47
C SER A 487 16.47 4.75 5.12
N GLY A 488 15.15 4.96 5.03
CA GLY A 488 14.44 4.82 3.76
C GLY A 488 14.90 5.85 2.73
N ARG A 489 15.01 7.12 3.13
CA ARG A 489 15.49 8.19 2.24
C ARG A 489 16.93 7.99 1.76
N PHE A 490 17.79 7.41 2.58
CA PHE A 490 19.16 7.06 2.18
C PHE A 490 19.20 6.04 1.02
N HIS A 491 18.20 5.18 0.93
CA HIS A 491 18.05 4.19 -0.15
C HIS A 491 17.09 4.64 -1.27
N SER A 492 16.67 5.89 -1.25
CA SER A 492 15.85 6.49 -2.31
C SER A 492 16.72 6.95 -3.47
N TYR A 493 16.10 7.25 -4.61
CA TYR A 493 16.68 8.14 -5.60
C TYR A 493 17.01 9.50 -4.96
N ASP A 494 17.91 10.25 -5.57
CA ASP A 494 18.19 11.61 -5.08
C ASP A 494 16.90 12.43 -5.00
N VAL A 495 16.65 12.98 -3.80
CA VAL A 495 15.37 13.62 -3.51
C VAL A 495 15.19 14.90 -4.31
N LYS A 496 16.26 15.70 -4.47
CA LYS A 496 16.14 16.98 -5.17
C LYS A 496 16.11 16.79 -6.67
N SER A 497 17.18 16.23 -7.24
CA SER A 497 17.35 16.17 -8.70
C SER A 497 16.40 15.18 -9.38
N VAL A 498 16.06 14.06 -8.71
CA VAL A 498 15.21 13.03 -9.31
C VAL A 498 13.76 13.18 -8.87
N VAL A 499 13.48 13.13 -7.57
CA VAL A 499 12.08 13.06 -7.11
C VAL A 499 11.36 14.40 -7.24
N ILE A 500 12.02 15.51 -6.87
CA ILE A 500 11.40 16.85 -6.97
C ILE A 500 11.52 17.39 -8.39
N ASP A 501 12.76 17.66 -8.85
CA ASP A 501 12.97 18.41 -10.08
C ASP A 501 12.59 17.64 -11.35
N SER A 502 12.76 16.29 -11.36
CA SER A 502 12.49 15.51 -12.57
C SER A 502 11.09 14.86 -12.58
N LEU A 503 10.49 14.57 -11.42
CA LEU A 503 9.19 13.92 -11.36
C LEU A 503 8.09 14.88 -10.91
N ILE A 504 8.13 15.41 -9.67
CA ILE A 504 7.02 16.21 -9.12
C ILE A 504 6.88 17.56 -9.83
N GLU A 505 8.00 18.24 -10.11
CA GLU A 505 8.05 19.54 -10.80
C GLU A 505 8.54 19.39 -12.24
N GLY A 506 8.73 18.14 -12.72
CA GLY A 506 9.20 17.86 -14.06
C GLY A 506 8.16 18.20 -15.11
N GLU A 507 8.57 18.88 -16.15
CA GLU A 507 7.77 19.18 -17.34
C GLU A 507 8.50 18.72 -18.58
N VAL A 508 7.79 18.10 -19.51
CA VAL A 508 8.28 17.69 -20.81
C VAL A 508 7.29 18.19 -21.85
N ASP A 509 7.72 19.15 -22.67
CA ASP A 509 6.95 19.61 -23.80
C ASP A 509 7.57 19.02 -25.09
N LEU A 510 6.81 18.21 -25.80
CA LEU A 510 7.22 17.53 -27.03
C LEU A 510 6.74 18.26 -28.29
N HIS A 511 6.02 19.40 -28.14
CA HIS A 511 5.48 20.20 -29.22
C HIS A 511 4.66 19.38 -30.25
N ASP A 512 3.91 18.38 -29.76
CA ASP A 512 3.20 17.40 -30.57
C ASP A 512 1.79 17.16 -29.99
N ASP A 513 0.78 17.62 -30.72
CA ASP A 513 -0.63 17.49 -30.35
C ASP A 513 -1.25 16.15 -30.79
N SER A 514 -0.44 15.22 -31.34
CA SER A 514 -0.96 13.90 -31.74
C SER A 514 -1.03 12.93 -30.58
N GLU A 515 -1.88 11.93 -30.67
CA GLU A 515 -1.99 10.88 -29.67
C GLU A 515 -0.90 9.82 -29.85
N TYR A 516 -0.08 9.60 -28.81
CA TYR A 516 1.02 8.64 -28.81
C TYR A 516 1.29 8.11 -27.42
N ARG A 517 2.14 7.09 -27.31
CA ARG A 517 2.76 6.66 -26.05
C ARG A 517 4.23 7.01 -26.04
N ILE A 518 4.76 7.12 -24.84
CA ILE A 518 6.19 7.24 -24.57
C ILE A 518 6.76 5.93 -24.01
N ASP A 519 8.06 5.75 -24.12
CA ASP A 519 8.87 4.83 -23.33
C ASP A 519 9.81 5.62 -22.42
N VAL A 520 10.22 5.06 -21.29
CA VAL A 520 11.18 5.69 -20.38
C VAL A 520 12.32 4.70 -20.10
N TYR A 521 13.50 5.00 -20.62
CA TYR A 521 14.66 4.13 -20.44
C TYR A 521 15.41 4.47 -19.16
N ASP A 522 15.72 3.44 -18.37
CA ASP A 522 16.42 3.55 -17.07
C ASP A 522 15.84 4.65 -16.17
N GLY A 523 14.51 4.80 -16.25
CA GLY A 523 13.75 5.82 -15.51
C GLY A 523 13.20 5.29 -14.20
N VAL A 524 12.58 6.20 -13.46
CA VAL A 524 11.79 5.88 -12.27
C VAL A 524 10.44 5.32 -12.69
N ASP A 525 9.95 4.32 -11.97
CA ASP A 525 8.62 3.78 -12.22
C ASP A 525 7.54 4.89 -12.21
N ASN A 526 6.57 4.79 -13.10
CA ASN A 526 5.47 5.75 -13.26
C ASN A 526 5.91 7.19 -13.65
N THR A 527 7.09 7.37 -14.25
CA THR A 527 7.52 8.67 -14.78
C THR A 527 6.49 9.26 -15.75
N GLY A 528 5.94 8.46 -16.68
CA GLY A 528 4.91 8.93 -17.62
C GLY A 528 3.68 9.50 -16.91
N MET A 529 3.24 8.87 -15.80
CA MET A 529 2.11 9.35 -15.01
C MET A 529 2.40 10.69 -14.32
N TYR A 530 3.62 10.91 -13.83
CA TYR A 530 4.04 12.21 -13.29
C TYR A 530 4.03 13.32 -14.35
N LEU A 531 4.47 12.98 -15.56
CA LEU A 531 4.58 13.91 -16.68
C LEU A 531 3.27 14.10 -17.46
N GLY A 532 2.19 13.40 -17.08
CA GLY A 532 0.93 13.44 -17.81
C GLY A 532 1.03 12.86 -19.24
N LEU A 533 1.89 11.86 -19.47
CA LEU A 533 2.13 11.24 -20.76
C LEU A 533 1.76 9.75 -20.74
N PRO A 534 0.95 9.25 -21.70
CA PRO A 534 0.65 7.83 -21.82
C PRO A 534 1.93 7.02 -22.07
N THR A 535 2.08 5.87 -21.42
CA THR A 535 3.36 5.13 -21.41
C THR A 535 3.16 3.62 -21.53
N ILE A 536 4.23 2.91 -21.88
CA ILE A 536 4.31 1.43 -21.82
C ILE A 536 4.99 0.93 -20.54
N ASN A 537 5.49 1.84 -19.70
CA ASN A 537 6.15 1.51 -18.43
C ASN A 537 5.21 1.84 -17.28
N ALA A 538 4.89 0.87 -16.46
CA ALA A 538 4.02 1.11 -15.31
C ALA A 538 4.44 0.27 -14.10
N PHE A 539 4.22 0.82 -12.91
CA PHE A 539 4.27 0.09 -11.65
C PHE A 539 2.91 0.21 -10.96
N HIS A 540 2.02 -0.73 -11.30
CA HIS A 540 0.64 -0.77 -10.83
C HIS A 540 0.17 -2.23 -10.70
N SER A 541 -0.38 -2.60 -9.54
CA SER A 541 -0.73 -4.00 -9.26
C SER A 541 -2.07 -4.45 -9.83
N VAL A 542 -2.95 -3.51 -10.19
CA VAL A 542 -4.29 -3.79 -10.72
C VAL A 542 -4.46 -3.07 -12.05
N VAL A 543 -4.41 -3.84 -13.13
CA VAL A 543 -4.60 -3.38 -14.52
C VAL A 543 -5.51 -4.36 -15.23
N SER A 544 -5.98 -4.00 -16.44
CA SER A 544 -6.80 -4.88 -17.26
C SER A 544 -6.11 -6.23 -17.50
N PRO A 545 -6.80 -7.37 -17.32
CA PRO A 545 -6.22 -8.71 -17.48
C PRO A 545 -5.54 -8.91 -18.84
N SER A 546 -6.10 -8.33 -19.90
CA SER A 546 -5.57 -8.39 -21.26
C SER A 546 -4.14 -7.84 -21.40
N ILE A 547 -3.74 -6.87 -20.56
CA ILE A 547 -2.36 -6.37 -20.50
C ILE A 547 -1.42 -7.46 -19.96
N MET A 548 -1.84 -8.16 -18.90
CA MET A 548 -1.04 -9.24 -18.30
C MET A 548 -0.88 -10.41 -19.27
N GLU A 549 -1.98 -10.84 -19.90
CA GLU A 549 -1.98 -11.90 -20.90
C GLU A 549 -1.06 -11.59 -22.10
N PHE A 550 -1.13 -10.35 -22.60
CA PHE A 550 -0.29 -9.91 -23.72
C PHE A 550 1.20 -9.94 -23.37
N TYR A 551 1.59 -9.32 -22.26
CA TYR A 551 2.99 -9.27 -21.87
C TYR A 551 3.57 -10.66 -21.58
N GLU A 552 2.82 -11.53 -20.88
CA GLU A 552 3.21 -12.92 -20.66
C GLU A 552 3.40 -13.69 -21.97
N TYR A 553 2.48 -13.52 -22.91
CA TYR A 553 2.54 -14.21 -24.21
C TYR A 553 3.79 -13.85 -25.01
N ILE A 554 4.27 -12.61 -24.93
CA ILE A 554 5.48 -12.15 -25.61
C ILE A 554 6.76 -12.28 -24.76
N GLY A 555 6.67 -12.88 -23.56
CA GLY A 555 7.81 -13.13 -22.67
C GLY A 555 8.31 -11.90 -21.90
N VAL A 556 7.50 -10.86 -21.77
CA VAL A 556 7.78 -9.70 -20.91
C VAL A 556 7.17 -9.94 -19.53
N GLU A 557 7.97 -9.87 -18.49
CA GLU A 557 7.46 -10.03 -17.12
C GLU A 557 6.46 -8.92 -16.76
N ARG A 558 5.25 -9.31 -16.36
CA ARG A 558 4.19 -8.41 -15.91
C ARG A 558 3.52 -8.98 -14.65
N SER A 559 4.10 -8.69 -13.49
CA SER A 559 3.49 -9.04 -12.19
C SER A 559 2.89 -7.82 -11.49
N VAL A 560 3.73 -6.86 -11.07
CA VAL A 560 3.36 -5.57 -10.48
C VAL A 560 3.81 -4.39 -11.32
N ALA A 561 4.69 -4.63 -12.31
CA ALA A 561 5.24 -3.62 -13.19
C ALA A 561 5.37 -4.15 -14.61
N SER A 562 5.26 -3.28 -15.60
CA SER A 562 5.65 -3.49 -16.97
C SER A 562 6.91 -2.66 -17.27
N ARG A 563 7.97 -3.33 -17.70
CA ARG A 563 9.26 -2.71 -18.08
C ARG A 563 9.81 -3.48 -19.29
N PRO A 564 9.27 -3.24 -20.51
CA PRO A 564 9.75 -3.94 -21.70
C PRO A 564 11.22 -3.65 -21.95
N ASP A 565 12.04 -4.70 -22.06
CA ASP A 565 13.46 -4.63 -22.32
C ASP A 565 13.77 -4.03 -23.70
N VAL A 566 15.00 -3.56 -23.89
CA VAL A 566 15.52 -3.10 -25.20
C VAL A 566 15.59 -4.21 -26.23
N ASP A 567 15.66 -5.47 -25.79
CA ASP A 567 15.74 -6.67 -26.64
C ASP A 567 14.42 -6.98 -27.37
N VAL A 568 13.32 -6.29 -27.04
CA VAL A 568 12.01 -6.44 -27.73
C VAL A 568 11.58 -5.12 -28.40
N PRO A 569 12.38 -4.60 -29.35
CA PRO A 569 12.15 -3.27 -29.93
C PRO A 569 10.85 -3.15 -30.73
N ALA A 570 10.35 -4.24 -31.34
CA ALA A 570 9.14 -4.26 -32.15
C ALA A 570 7.89 -3.83 -31.37
N ILE A 571 7.86 -4.06 -30.06
CA ILE A 571 6.73 -3.68 -29.19
C ILE A 571 6.48 -2.16 -29.21
N ARG A 572 7.53 -1.33 -29.37
CA ARG A 572 7.40 0.12 -29.42
C ARG A 572 6.59 0.59 -30.63
N SER A 573 6.82 -0.04 -31.79
CA SER A 573 6.03 0.24 -32.99
C SER A 573 4.60 -0.29 -32.87
N LEU A 574 4.43 -1.51 -32.35
CA LEU A 574 3.11 -2.15 -32.15
C LEU A 574 2.22 -1.36 -31.20
N LEU A 575 2.80 -0.78 -30.14
CA LEU A 575 2.08 -0.06 -29.10
C LEU A 575 2.03 1.45 -29.30
N SER A 576 2.32 1.95 -30.49
CA SER A 576 2.27 3.37 -30.84
C SER A 576 3.18 4.25 -29.96
N VAL A 577 4.39 3.76 -29.64
CA VAL A 577 5.41 4.55 -28.93
C VAL A 577 6.14 5.44 -29.92
N LYS A 578 5.99 6.75 -29.74
CA LYS A 578 6.62 7.77 -30.61
C LYS A 578 7.91 8.32 -30.03
N TYR A 579 7.97 8.51 -28.73
CA TYR A 579 9.14 9.09 -28.07
C TYR A 579 9.65 8.19 -26.95
N LEU A 580 10.96 8.23 -26.73
CA LEU A 580 11.62 7.63 -25.58
C LEU A 580 12.33 8.74 -24.79
N LEU A 581 12.12 8.71 -23.47
CA LEU A 581 12.73 9.64 -22.53
C LEU A 581 13.87 8.94 -21.77
N ASN A 582 15.02 9.60 -21.70
CA ASN A 582 16.13 9.21 -20.84
C ASN A 582 16.62 10.42 -20.06
N ARG A 583 16.84 10.29 -18.74
CA ARG A 583 17.22 11.43 -17.91
C ARG A 583 18.59 12.00 -18.29
N THR A 584 18.75 13.32 -18.11
CA THR A 584 19.98 14.04 -18.47
C THR A 584 21.15 13.78 -17.50
N ASP A 585 20.91 13.24 -16.30
CA ASP A 585 21.95 12.93 -15.33
C ASP A 585 22.76 11.65 -15.67
N GLY A 586 22.40 10.95 -16.73
CA GLY A 586 23.13 9.81 -17.27
C GLY A 586 22.50 9.35 -18.58
N ASN A 587 23.11 9.69 -19.72
CA ASN A 587 22.60 9.18 -20.99
C ASN A 587 22.98 7.70 -21.19
N ARG A 588 22.14 6.82 -20.63
CA ARG A 588 22.36 5.35 -20.67
C ARG A 588 21.66 4.66 -21.84
N PHE A 589 20.93 5.43 -22.67
CA PHE A 589 20.26 4.90 -23.85
C PHE A 589 21.17 4.85 -25.08
N VAL A 590 22.36 5.37 -24.98
CA VAL A 590 23.39 5.27 -26.01
C VAL A 590 24.60 4.49 -25.51
N ASP A 591 25.22 3.74 -26.39
CA ASP A 591 26.46 3.03 -26.12
C ASP A 591 27.70 3.95 -26.14
N ASP A 592 28.88 3.37 -25.88
CA ASP A 592 30.15 4.11 -25.90
C ASP A 592 30.50 4.72 -27.28
N TYR A 593 29.83 4.32 -28.36
CA TYR A 593 30.01 4.86 -29.72
C TYR A 593 28.98 5.93 -30.08
N GLY A 594 28.01 6.20 -29.17
CA GLY A 594 26.94 7.15 -29.41
C GLY A 594 25.74 6.60 -30.17
N GLU A 595 25.71 5.27 -30.42
CA GLU A 595 24.57 4.60 -31.05
C GLU A 595 23.49 4.28 -30.02
N THR A 596 22.22 4.41 -30.41
CA THR A 596 21.10 4.05 -29.53
C THR A 596 21.00 2.55 -29.31
N LEU A 597 20.71 2.12 -28.10
CA LEU A 597 20.56 0.69 -27.73
C LEU A 597 19.43 -0.01 -28.49
N MET A 598 18.41 0.73 -28.92
CA MET A 598 17.33 0.20 -29.77
C MET A 598 17.41 0.75 -31.19
N PRO A 599 17.26 -0.08 -32.22
CA PRO A 599 17.28 0.36 -33.61
C PRO A 599 16.05 1.23 -33.93
N GLY A 600 16.27 2.28 -34.73
CA GLY A 600 15.21 3.16 -35.19
C GLY A 600 14.92 4.36 -34.27
N PHE A 601 15.62 4.52 -33.16
CA PHE A 601 15.56 5.72 -32.35
C PHE A 601 16.66 6.70 -32.74
N SER A 602 16.34 7.98 -32.75
CA SER A 602 17.28 9.07 -32.98
C SER A 602 17.06 10.21 -31.99
N TYR A 603 18.15 10.80 -31.50
CA TYR A 603 18.05 11.97 -30.63
C TYR A 603 17.29 13.10 -31.35
N LEU A 604 16.29 13.65 -30.70
CA LEU A 604 15.48 14.76 -31.19
C LEU A 604 15.89 16.06 -30.49
N GLU A 605 15.69 16.14 -29.19
CA GLU A 605 15.94 17.34 -28.39
C GLU A 605 16.11 17.00 -26.90
N THR A 606 16.40 18.04 -26.11
CA THR A 606 16.32 17.95 -24.66
C THR A 606 15.15 18.78 -24.18
N SER A 607 14.20 18.15 -23.47
CA SER A 607 13.04 18.82 -22.87
C SER A 607 13.03 18.58 -21.36
N GLY A 608 13.01 19.66 -20.57
CA GLY A 608 13.15 19.57 -19.12
C GLY A 608 14.43 18.82 -18.70
N ASN A 609 14.27 17.82 -17.86
CA ASN A 609 15.36 16.97 -17.36
C ASN A 609 15.56 15.68 -18.17
N TYR A 610 15.09 15.64 -19.44
CA TYR A 610 15.12 14.44 -20.28
C TYR A 610 15.73 14.69 -21.66
N TYR A 611 16.58 13.76 -22.11
CA TYR A 611 16.89 13.56 -23.52
C TYR A 611 15.71 12.87 -24.17
N VAL A 612 15.21 13.41 -25.27
CA VAL A 612 14.10 12.89 -26.04
C VAL A 612 14.63 12.24 -27.31
N TYR A 613 14.25 10.99 -27.52
CA TYR A 613 14.57 10.23 -28.74
C TYR A 613 13.29 9.93 -29.50
N GLU A 614 13.26 10.21 -30.80
CA GLU A 614 12.13 9.91 -31.68
C GLU A 614 12.26 8.51 -32.29
N ASN A 615 11.16 7.76 -32.26
CA ASN A 615 11.07 6.42 -32.88
C ASN A 615 10.73 6.56 -34.37
N GLN A 616 11.69 6.34 -35.24
CA GLN A 616 11.50 6.36 -36.70
C GLN A 616 10.60 5.21 -37.20
N ASN A 617 10.42 4.18 -36.37
CA ASN A 617 9.53 3.04 -36.60
C ASN A 617 8.15 3.22 -35.95
N TYR A 618 7.79 4.42 -35.53
CA TYR A 618 6.48 4.73 -34.94
C TYR A 618 5.35 4.41 -35.87
N VAL A 619 4.32 3.72 -35.36
CA VAL A 619 3.05 3.43 -36.05
C VAL A 619 1.91 4.11 -35.28
N PRO A 620 1.19 5.07 -35.86
CA PRO A 620 0.01 5.69 -35.23
C PRO A 620 -1.09 4.66 -34.95
N TYR A 621 -2.03 5.02 -34.07
CA TYR A 621 -3.21 4.17 -33.78
C TYR A 621 -4.08 3.91 -35.02
N GLY A 622 -4.87 2.82 -35.00
CA GLY A 622 -5.92 2.56 -35.95
C GLY A 622 -5.43 2.02 -37.31
N PHE A 623 -4.50 1.09 -37.31
CA PHE A 623 -3.96 0.48 -38.53
C PHE A 623 -4.57 -0.87 -38.86
N SER A 624 -4.35 -1.35 -40.10
CA SER A 624 -4.83 -2.64 -40.59
C SER A 624 -3.69 -3.48 -41.14
N TYR A 625 -3.80 -4.79 -40.97
CA TYR A 625 -2.83 -5.76 -41.44
C TYR A 625 -3.18 -6.31 -42.84
N ASN A 626 -2.15 -6.64 -43.60
CA ASN A 626 -2.26 -7.40 -44.82
C ASN A 626 -2.23 -8.91 -44.58
N TYR A 627 -1.69 -9.33 -43.41
CA TYR A 627 -1.51 -10.73 -43.08
C TYR A 627 -2.14 -11.06 -41.74
N TYR A 628 -2.60 -12.32 -41.60
CA TYR A 628 -2.98 -12.90 -40.33
C TYR A 628 -2.15 -14.16 -40.04
N MET A 629 -2.11 -14.55 -38.77
CA MET A 629 -1.50 -15.78 -38.28
C MET A 629 -2.37 -16.43 -37.21
N SER A 630 -2.27 -17.78 -37.11
CA SER A 630 -2.89 -18.57 -36.04
C SER A 630 -2.03 -18.56 -34.77
N TYR A 631 -2.64 -18.82 -33.62
CA TYR A 631 -1.91 -19.04 -32.35
C TYR A 631 -0.90 -20.20 -32.50
N LYS A 632 -1.31 -21.30 -33.12
CA LYS A 632 -0.46 -22.45 -33.37
C LYS A 632 0.82 -22.08 -34.12
N PHE A 633 0.72 -21.26 -35.16
CA PHE A 633 1.88 -20.78 -35.91
C PHE A 633 2.78 -19.86 -35.09
N CYS A 634 2.19 -18.91 -34.39
CA CYS A 634 2.93 -17.94 -33.54
C CYS A 634 3.72 -18.66 -32.42
N GLU A 635 3.14 -19.72 -31.85
CA GLU A 635 3.76 -20.51 -30.75
C GLU A 635 4.91 -21.39 -31.18
N GLU A 636 5.12 -21.63 -32.49
CA GLU A 636 6.32 -22.27 -33.01
C GLU A 636 7.58 -21.41 -32.79
N TYR A 637 7.41 -20.11 -32.51
CA TYR A 637 8.49 -19.17 -32.28
C TYR A 637 8.66 -18.88 -30.81
N GLY A 638 9.90 -18.60 -30.39
CA GLY A 638 10.21 -18.21 -29.02
C GLY A 638 9.49 -16.90 -28.62
N GLN A 639 9.09 -16.80 -27.35
CA GLN A 639 8.32 -15.66 -26.84
C GLN A 639 8.90 -14.29 -27.24
N GLY A 640 10.23 -14.09 -27.16
CA GLY A 640 10.89 -12.84 -27.51
C GLY A 640 10.76 -12.43 -29.00
N LEU A 641 10.35 -13.36 -29.90
CA LEU A 641 10.13 -13.07 -31.32
C LEU A 641 8.66 -12.82 -31.68
N ARG A 642 7.74 -13.14 -30.79
CA ARG A 642 6.30 -13.03 -31.05
C ARG A 642 5.85 -11.60 -31.30
N SER A 643 6.46 -10.61 -30.64
CA SER A 643 6.18 -9.19 -30.90
C SER A 643 6.57 -8.75 -32.31
N ASN A 644 7.66 -9.31 -32.87
CA ASN A 644 8.05 -9.07 -34.24
C ASN A 644 7.02 -9.68 -35.24
N LEU A 645 6.52 -10.89 -34.95
CA LEU A 645 5.47 -11.52 -35.74
C LEU A 645 4.18 -10.71 -35.68
N MET A 646 3.78 -10.22 -34.51
CA MET A 646 2.60 -9.37 -34.34
C MET A 646 2.75 -8.01 -35.03
N LEU A 647 3.95 -7.50 -35.26
CA LEU A 647 4.14 -6.30 -36.08
C LEU A 647 3.88 -6.58 -37.56
N LYS A 648 4.08 -7.80 -38.04
CA LYS A 648 3.88 -8.21 -39.46
C LYS A 648 2.47 -8.74 -39.74
N ALA A 649 1.88 -9.52 -38.84
CA ALA A 649 0.61 -10.18 -38.99
C ALA A 649 -0.24 -10.09 -37.73
N ILE A 650 -1.54 -9.90 -37.89
CA ILE A 650 -2.48 -9.94 -36.75
C ILE A 650 -2.67 -11.40 -36.29
N LEU A 651 -2.60 -11.62 -34.99
CA LEU A 651 -2.82 -12.91 -34.34
C LEU A 651 -4.32 -13.09 -34.08
N LEU A 652 -4.90 -14.13 -34.65
CA LEU A 652 -6.34 -14.43 -34.61
C LEU A 652 -6.60 -15.83 -34.05
N THR A 653 -7.72 -16.00 -33.37
CA THR A 653 -8.28 -17.31 -33.04
C THR A 653 -8.84 -18.02 -34.29
N ASP A 654 -9.08 -19.34 -34.21
CA ASP A 654 -9.65 -20.09 -35.33
C ASP A 654 -11.01 -19.55 -35.74
N ASP A 655 -11.89 -19.18 -34.82
CA ASP A 655 -13.20 -18.56 -35.09
C ASP A 655 -13.06 -17.19 -35.79
N GLN A 656 -12.07 -16.41 -35.41
CA GLN A 656 -11.76 -15.12 -36.04
C GLN A 656 -11.16 -15.29 -37.44
N ILE A 657 -10.37 -16.34 -37.64
CA ILE A 657 -9.83 -16.71 -38.96
C ILE A 657 -10.98 -17.10 -39.88
N GLU A 658 -11.97 -17.89 -39.45
CA GLU A 658 -13.17 -18.21 -40.22
C GLU A 658 -13.96 -16.96 -40.62
N LYS A 659 -14.05 -15.98 -39.71
CA LYS A 659 -14.82 -14.75 -39.87
C LYS A 659 -14.13 -13.68 -40.73
N TYR A 660 -12.81 -13.54 -40.61
CA TYR A 660 -12.03 -12.41 -41.15
C TYR A 660 -10.86 -12.83 -42.05
N GLY A 661 -10.55 -14.10 -42.18
CA GLY A 661 -9.40 -14.59 -42.95
C GLY A 661 -9.44 -14.17 -44.43
N ASP A 662 -10.62 -14.03 -45.01
CA ASP A 662 -10.81 -13.55 -46.40
C ASP A 662 -10.38 -12.07 -46.59
N TYR A 663 -10.19 -11.28 -45.54
CA TYR A 663 -9.75 -9.88 -45.63
C TYR A 663 -8.23 -9.75 -45.81
N MET A 664 -7.46 -10.82 -45.48
CA MET A 664 -6.02 -10.83 -45.35
C MET A 664 -5.43 -12.11 -45.94
N THR A 665 -4.12 -12.14 -46.07
CA THR A 665 -3.40 -13.36 -46.53
C THR A 665 -2.88 -14.09 -45.30
N ASN A 666 -2.99 -15.44 -45.30
CA ASN A 666 -2.37 -16.26 -44.26
C ASN A 666 -0.84 -16.23 -44.41
N ILE A 667 -0.12 -15.74 -43.41
CA ILE A 667 1.33 -15.59 -43.41
C ILE A 667 2.06 -16.95 -43.50
N GLU A 668 1.44 -18.03 -43.03
CA GLU A 668 2.00 -19.37 -43.10
C GLU A 668 2.23 -19.84 -44.54
N GLN A 669 1.42 -19.33 -45.50
CA GLN A 669 1.57 -19.67 -46.93
C GLN A 669 2.86 -19.09 -47.54
N LEU A 670 3.35 -17.97 -46.99
CA LEU A 670 4.59 -17.32 -47.43
C LEU A 670 5.82 -18.14 -47.07
N ARG A 671 5.79 -18.88 -45.97
CA ARG A 671 6.90 -19.73 -45.48
C ARG A 671 7.33 -20.80 -46.49
N TYR A 672 6.43 -21.25 -47.34
CA TYR A 672 6.68 -22.31 -48.33
C TYR A 672 7.01 -21.79 -49.73
N GLN A 673 6.77 -20.52 -50.01
CA GLN A 673 7.07 -19.92 -51.31
C GLN A 673 8.55 -19.47 -51.44
N ASP A 674 9.23 -19.21 -50.32
CA ASP A 674 10.58 -18.64 -50.26
C ASP A 674 11.71 -19.55 -50.78
N VAL A 675 11.45 -20.77 -51.17
CA VAL A 675 12.54 -21.69 -51.64
C VAL A 675 12.83 -21.54 -53.14
N TYR A 676 11.95 -20.90 -53.91
CA TYR A 676 12.06 -20.88 -55.39
C TYR A 676 11.65 -19.59 -56.12
N ASP A 677 11.29 -18.55 -55.40
CA ASP A 677 10.86 -17.28 -56.02
C ASP A 677 11.48 -16.06 -55.34
N ASP A 678 12.06 -15.15 -56.16
CA ASP A 678 12.63 -13.85 -55.74
C ASP A 678 11.58 -12.86 -55.13
N SER A 679 10.51 -13.36 -54.55
CA SER A 679 9.49 -12.54 -53.94
C SER A 679 9.93 -11.96 -52.59
N GLU A 680 9.70 -10.67 -52.40
CA GLU A 680 10.19 -9.79 -51.33
C GLU A 680 9.71 -10.10 -49.91
N VAL A 681 9.11 -11.25 -49.60
CA VAL A 681 8.48 -11.52 -48.30
C VAL A 681 9.16 -12.69 -47.61
N THR A 682 10.30 -12.40 -46.99
CA THR A 682 10.96 -13.31 -46.03
C THR A 682 10.51 -13.00 -44.58
N LEU A 683 10.24 -14.02 -43.75
CA LEU A 683 10.11 -13.87 -42.31
C LEU A 683 11.47 -13.54 -41.73
N SER A 684 11.76 -12.22 -41.59
CA SER A 684 12.99 -11.71 -41.01
C SER A 684 12.69 -11.06 -39.68
N PHE A 685 13.57 -11.26 -38.74
CA PHE A 685 13.51 -10.65 -37.38
C PHE A 685 14.61 -9.59 -37.20
N SER A 686 15.19 -9.10 -38.26
CA SER A 686 16.24 -8.08 -38.24
C SER A 686 15.66 -6.70 -37.93
N LYS A 687 16.52 -5.77 -37.56
CA LYS A 687 16.15 -4.35 -37.40
C LYS A 687 15.56 -3.75 -38.68
N TYR A 688 15.97 -4.22 -39.86
CA TYR A 688 15.44 -3.78 -41.17
C TYR A 688 14.02 -4.28 -41.39
N ALA A 689 13.71 -5.51 -40.93
CA ALA A 689 12.36 -6.06 -41.03
C ALA A 689 11.40 -5.26 -40.14
N ILE A 690 11.78 -4.89 -38.91
CA ILE A 690 10.97 -4.03 -38.04
C ILE A 690 10.65 -2.71 -38.73
N ALA A 691 11.64 -2.06 -39.37
CA ALA A 691 11.43 -0.80 -40.07
C ALA A 691 10.48 -0.95 -41.25
N THR A 692 10.63 -2.04 -42.02
CA THR A 692 9.77 -2.34 -43.18
C THR A 692 8.33 -2.62 -42.75
N ASP A 693 8.14 -3.48 -41.74
CA ASP A 693 6.82 -3.86 -41.23
C ASP A 693 6.09 -2.66 -40.61
N ALA A 694 6.82 -1.83 -39.83
CA ALA A 694 6.27 -0.58 -39.29
C ALA A 694 5.88 0.41 -40.41
N ALA A 695 6.68 0.53 -41.46
CA ALA A 695 6.36 1.40 -42.60
C ALA A 695 5.11 0.93 -43.35
N GLU A 696 4.92 -0.40 -43.50
CA GLU A 696 3.71 -0.96 -44.11
C GLU A 696 2.46 -0.69 -43.27
N LEU A 697 2.51 -0.93 -41.95
CA LEU A 697 1.40 -0.63 -41.04
C LEU A 697 1.05 0.85 -41.03
N ARG A 698 2.06 1.73 -41.09
CA ARG A 698 1.87 3.20 -41.09
C ARG A 698 1.06 3.67 -42.30
N LYS A 699 1.15 3.01 -43.46
CA LYS A 699 0.33 3.32 -44.63
C LYS A 699 -1.16 3.13 -44.40
N THR A 700 -1.51 2.28 -43.41
CA THR A 700 -2.88 1.95 -43.07
C THR A 700 -3.30 2.52 -41.71
N ALA A 701 -2.53 3.42 -41.12
CA ALA A 701 -2.91 4.09 -39.87
C ALA A 701 -4.17 4.97 -40.06
N ALA A 702 -4.83 5.30 -38.96
CA ALA A 702 -6.00 6.18 -39.00
C ALA A 702 -5.63 7.58 -39.53
N ASP A 703 -6.53 8.13 -40.36
CA ASP A 703 -6.43 9.50 -40.89
C ASP A 703 -6.56 10.52 -39.75
N LYS A 704 -7.39 10.19 -38.75
CA LYS A 704 -7.55 10.92 -37.48
C LYS A 704 -7.77 9.95 -36.34
N PHE A 705 -7.19 10.27 -35.20
CA PHE A 705 -7.40 9.58 -33.92
C PHE A 705 -7.48 10.62 -32.81
N SER A 706 -8.42 10.47 -31.90
CA SER A 706 -8.60 11.36 -30.75
C SER A 706 -9.21 10.62 -29.56
N VAL A 707 -8.79 10.96 -28.36
CA VAL A 707 -9.32 10.44 -27.11
C VAL A 707 -10.23 11.48 -26.43
N ASP A 708 -11.15 11.02 -25.62
CA ASP A 708 -11.99 11.85 -24.75
C ASP A 708 -12.38 11.07 -23.48
N ASN A 709 -13.19 11.69 -22.61
CA ASN A 709 -13.56 11.13 -21.31
C ASN A 709 -14.38 9.82 -21.39
N ASP A 710 -15.03 9.57 -22.51
CA ASP A 710 -15.87 8.39 -22.72
C ASP A 710 -15.19 7.29 -23.55
N GLY A 711 -14.02 7.57 -24.15
CA GLY A 711 -13.31 6.61 -24.98
C GLY A 711 -12.45 7.25 -26.06
N PHE A 712 -12.59 6.81 -27.33
CA PHE A 712 -11.83 7.36 -28.45
C PHE A 712 -12.59 7.26 -29.77
N SER A 713 -12.18 8.10 -30.73
CA SER A 713 -12.69 8.13 -32.08
C SER A 713 -11.56 7.99 -33.10
N ALA A 714 -11.83 7.33 -34.21
CA ALA A 714 -10.93 7.23 -35.35
C ALA A 714 -11.64 7.39 -36.66
N THR A 715 -10.99 8.04 -37.63
CA THR A 715 -11.41 8.06 -39.02
C THR A 715 -10.43 7.26 -39.86
N VAL A 716 -10.85 6.29 -40.60
CA VAL A 716 -9.98 5.45 -41.43
C VAL A 716 -10.51 5.39 -42.88
N THR A 717 -9.60 5.38 -43.85
CA THR A 717 -9.90 5.14 -45.26
C THR A 717 -9.33 3.81 -45.72
N ARG A 718 -10.17 2.92 -46.29
CA ARG A 718 -9.75 1.57 -46.73
C ARG A 718 -10.21 1.26 -48.14
N ASP A 719 -9.35 0.64 -48.93
CA ASP A 719 -9.68 0.25 -50.31
C ASP A 719 -10.55 -1.02 -50.38
N LYS A 720 -10.47 -1.85 -49.31
CA LYS A 720 -11.17 -3.13 -49.18
C LYS A 720 -11.69 -3.31 -47.76
N LYS A 721 -12.57 -4.28 -47.54
CA LYS A 721 -12.94 -4.72 -46.20
C LYS A 721 -11.68 -5.02 -45.39
N SER A 722 -11.62 -4.48 -44.18
CA SER A 722 -10.43 -4.59 -43.32
C SER A 722 -10.79 -4.74 -41.86
N LEU A 723 -9.91 -5.38 -41.09
CA LEU A 723 -9.95 -5.38 -39.63
C LEU A 723 -9.00 -4.26 -39.15
N VAL A 724 -9.53 -3.25 -38.47
CA VAL A 724 -8.78 -2.10 -37.97
C VAL A 724 -8.37 -2.42 -36.54
N PHE A 725 -7.08 -2.50 -36.30
CA PHE A 725 -6.47 -2.79 -35.02
C PHE A 725 -6.21 -1.50 -34.24
N PHE A 726 -6.44 -1.55 -32.92
CA PHE A 726 -6.09 -0.50 -31.97
C PHE A 726 -5.27 -1.10 -30.84
N SER A 727 -4.08 -0.55 -30.59
CA SER A 727 -3.21 -0.95 -29.47
C SER A 727 -3.76 -0.45 -28.12
N VAL A 728 -5.06 -0.56 -27.91
CA VAL A 728 -5.78 -0.26 -26.67
C VAL A 728 -6.21 -1.58 -26.03
N PRO A 729 -5.91 -1.83 -24.74
CA PRO A 729 -6.25 -3.08 -24.09
C PRO A 729 -7.74 -3.41 -24.18
N TYR A 730 -8.04 -4.67 -24.49
CA TYR A 730 -9.41 -5.18 -24.48
C TYR A 730 -9.95 -5.24 -23.05
N ASP A 731 -11.19 -4.79 -22.90
CA ASP A 731 -11.97 -4.92 -21.67
C ASP A 731 -13.45 -5.09 -22.03
N GLU A 732 -14.21 -5.83 -21.22
CA GLU A 732 -15.63 -6.08 -21.47
C GLU A 732 -16.49 -4.79 -21.43
N GLY A 733 -15.97 -3.70 -20.87
CA GLY A 733 -16.62 -2.39 -20.84
C GLY A 733 -16.63 -1.64 -22.17
N TRP A 734 -15.84 -2.08 -23.15
CA TRP A 734 -15.77 -1.45 -24.46
C TRP A 734 -16.96 -1.81 -25.38
N THR A 735 -17.52 -0.80 -26.02
CA THR A 735 -18.49 -0.93 -27.11
C THR A 735 -18.04 -0.10 -28.29
N ALA A 736 -18.35 -0.52 -29.51
CA ALA A 736 -17.93 0.22 -30.70
C ALA A 736 -19.07 0.43 -31.71
N THR A 737 -18.96 1.53 -32.44
CA THR A 737 -19.81 1.79 -33.65
C THR A 737 -18.90 2.14 -34.82
N VAL A 738 -19.34 1.70 -36.02
CA VAL A 738 -18.75 2.10 -37.31
C VAL A 738 -19.85 2.79 -38.12
N ASN A 739 -19.61 4.05 -38.52
CA ASN A 739 -20.59 4.89 -39.18
C ASN A 739 -21.96 4.94 -38.45
N GLY A 740 -21.90 5.01 -37.12
CA GLY A 740 -23.07 5.06 -36.23
C GLY A 740 -23.81 3.73 -36.03
N LYS A 741 -23.33 2.61 -36.61
CA LYS A 741 -23.90 1.27 -36.41
C LYS A 741 -23.06 0.50 -35.41
N ALA A 742 -23.69 -0.14 -34.41
CA ALA A 742 -23.01 -0.99 -33.46
C ALA A 742 -22.31 -2.16 -34.17
N VAL A 743 -21.06 -2.40 -33.78
CA VAL A 743 -20.23 -3.49 -34.29
C VAL A 743 -19.62 -4.26 -33.10
N GLU A 744 -19.19 -5.50 -33.37
CA GLU A 744 -18.51 -6.32 -32.41
C GLU A 744 -17.05 -5.82 -32.18
N VAL A 745 -16.62 -5.77 -30.96
CA VAL A 745 -15.22 -5.50 -30.59
C VAL A 745 -14.50 -6.83 -30.47
N GLU A 746 -13.58 -7.08 -31.36
CA GLU A 746 -12.79 -8.33 -31.39
C GLU A 746 -11.57 -8.18 -30.47
N LYS A 747 -11.32 -9.18 -29.62
CA LYS A 747 -10.06 -9.30 -28.86
C LYS A 747 -9.02 -10.00 -29.74
N VAL A 748 -8.01 -9.26 -30.18
CA VAL A 748 -6.96 -9.75 -31.08
C VAL A 748 -5.56 -9.55 -30.48
N ASN A 749 -4.53 -10.13 -31.10
CA ASN A 749 -3.16 -10.01 -30.59
C ASN A 749 -3.09 -10.25 -29.07
N VAL A 750 -3.82 -11.27 -28.58
CA VAL A 750 -3.94 -11.68 -27.17
C VAL A 750 -4.71 -10.67 -26.30
N GLY A 751 -4.40 -9.37 -26.38
CA GLY A 751 -4.84 -8.40 -25.39
C GLY A 751 -5.43 -7.08 -25.96
N PHE A 752 -5.55 -6.92 -27.28
CA PHE A 752 -5.95 -5.66 -27.90
C PHE A 752 -7.27 -5.76 -28.66
N MET A 753 -7.71 -4.65 -29.22
CA MET A 753 -9.01 -4.53 -29.86
C MET A 753 -8.91 -4.35 -31.37
N ALA A 754 -9.90 -4.89 -32.07
CA ALA A 754 -10.10 -4.58 -33.47
C ALA A 754 -11.60 -4.51 -33.83
N VAL A 755 -11.92 -3.78 -34.91
CA VAL A 755 -13.27 -3.72 -35.50
C VAL A 755 -13.18 -3.88 -37.01
N ALA A 756 -14.20 -4.53 -37.59
CA ALA A 756 -14.31 -4.68 -39.04
C ALA A 756 -14.91 -3.43 -39.67
N VAL A 757 -14.34 -2.99 -40.80
CA VAL A 757 -14.83 -1.88 -41.60
C VAL A 757 -14.98 -2.28 -43.07
N ASP A 758 -15.91 -1.65 -43.76
CA ASP A 758 -16.07 -1.79 -45.19
C ASP A 758 -15.07 -0.90 -45.97
N SER A 759 -14.98 -1.07 -47.30
CA SER A 759 -14.22 -0.15 -48.16
C SER A 759 -14.81 1.25 -48.16
N GLY A 760 -13.94 2.26 -48.27
CA GLY A 760 -14.26 3.67 -48.18
C GLY A 760 -13.85 4.30 -46.86
N VAL A 761 -14.44 5.48 -46.57
CA VAL A 761 -14.19 6.19 -45.31
C VAL A 761 -15.12 5.62 -44.23
N SER A 762 -14.54 5.31 -43.05
CA SER A 762 -15.28 4.82 -41.91
C SER A 762 -14.96 5.69 -40.67
N GLU A 763 -16.03 6.13 -40.01
CA GLU A 763 -15.97 6.78 -38.71
C GLU A 763 -16.17 5.72 -37.61
N ILE A 764 -15.17 5.53 -36.77
CA ILE A 764 -15.17 4.53 -35.72
C ILE A 764 -15.27 5.27 -34.37
N ARG A 765 -16.17 4.81 -33.51
CA ARG A 765 -16.28 5.33 -32.14
C ARG A 765 -16.26 4.17 -31.16
N PHE A 766 -15.37 4.23 -30.18
CA PHE A 766 -15.36 3.37 -29.00
C PHE A 766 -15.83 4.13 -27.78
N ASN A 767 -16.73 3.53 -26.99
CA ASN A 767 -17.15 4.04 -25.70
C ASN A 767 -16.89 3.01 -24.62
N TYR A 768 -16.34 3.48 -23.49
CA TYR A 768 -16.05 2.66 -22.34
C TYR A 768 -17.02 2.93 -21.19
N GLN A 769 -17.52 1.86 -20.59
CA GLN A 769 -18.30 1.92 -19.35
C GLN A 769 -17.76 0.86 -18.38
N ASN A 770 -17.38 1.27 -17.18
CA ASN A 770 -16.85 0.34 -16.18
C ASN A 770 -17.79 -0.83 -15.94
N PRO A 771 -17.32 -2.09 -16.14
CA PRO A 771 -18.11 -3.28 -15.86
C PRO A 771 -18.48 -3.36 -14.38
N GLY A 772 -19.79 -3.39 -14.09
CA GLY A 772 -20.31 -3.51 -12.74
C GLY A 772 -20.57 -2.19 -12.01
N LEU A 773 -20.16 -1.03 -12.52
CA LEU A 773 -20.43 0.25 -11.84
C LEU A 773 -21.93 0.53 -11.73
N LEU A 774 -22.69 0.35 -12.82
CA LEU A 774 -24.14 0.53 -12.81
C LEU A 774 -24.83 -0.44 -11.83
N LEU A 775 -24.42 -1.70 -11.83
CA LEU A 775 -24.89 -2.70 -10.86
C LEU A 775 -24.55 -2.27 -9.43
N GLY A 776 -23.31 -1.83 -9.21
CA GLY A 776 -22.82 -1.35 -7.92
C GLY A 776 -23.65 -0.17 -7.38
N VAL A 777 -23.91 0.83 -8.21
CA VAL A 777 -24.75 1.99 -7.87
C VAL A 777 -26.18 1.55 -7.56
N THR A 778 -26.75 0.65 -8.37
CA THR A 778 -28.12 0.15 -8.18
C THR A 778 -28.27 -0.61 -6.85
N VAL A 779 -27.34 -1.52 -6.56
CA VAL A 779 -27.33 -2.28 -5.30
C VAL A 779 -27.10 -1.36 -4.10
N ALA A 780 -26.15 -0.42 -4.19
CA ALA A 780 -25.91 0.55 -3.12
C ALA A 780 -27.13 1.44 -2.86
N GLY A 781 -27.76 1.96 -3.92
CA GLY A 781 -28.98 2.79 -3.83
C GLY A 781 -30.16 2.02 -3.20
N GLY A 782 -30.42 0.81 -3.69
CA GLY A 782 -31.46 -0.07 -3.10
C GLY A 782 -31.18 -0.40 -1.64
N THR A 783 -29.93 -0.72 -1.30
CA THR A 783 -29.50 -1.00 0.07
C THR A 783 -29.62 0.24 0.96
N MET A 784 -29.32 1.43 0.45
CA MET A 784 -29.49 2.69 1.18
C MET A 784 -30.95 2.93 1.57
N ILE A 785 -31.90 2.66 0.67
CA ILE A 785 -33.34 2.75 0.98
C ILE A 785 -33.70 1.77 2.10
N VAL A 786 -33.27 0.52 2.00
CA VAL A 786 -33.51 -0.50 3.05
C VAL A 786 -32.87 -0.07 4.38
N PHE A 787 -31.66 0.48 4.35
CA PHE A 787 -30.97 0.99 5.53
C PHE A 787 -31.73 2.13 6.21
N VAL A 788 -32.21 3.11 5.44
CA VAL A 788 -33.00 4.24 5.98
C VAL A 788 -34.29 3.72 6.65
N ILE A 789 -35.02 2.82 5.96
CA ILE A 789 -36.23 2.19 6.52
C ILE A 789 -35.89 1.45 7.82
N TYR A 790 -34.81 0.66 7.82
CA TYR A 790 -34.35 -0.07 9.01
C TYR A 790 -34.04 0.88 10.18
N ILE A 791 -33.39 2.02 9.94
CA ILE A 791 -33.07 3.01 10.98
C ILE A 791 -34.34 3.66 11.52
N VAL A 792 -35.29 4.08 10.65
CA VAL A 792 -36.58 4.67 11.06
C VAL A 792 -37.37 3.68 11.94
N ILE A 793 -37.50 2.44 11.49
CA ILE A 793 -38.17 1.39 12.28
C ILE A 793 -37.45 1.17 13.63
N SER A 794 -36.12 1.14 13.64
CA SER A 794 -35.31 0.94 14.84
C SER A 794 -35.50 2.07 15.85
N ILE A 795 -35.59 3.33 15.41
CA ILE A 795 -35.88 4.49 16.24
C ILE A 795 -37.29 4.44 16.79
N ALA A 796 -38.29 4.09 15.97
CA ALA A 796 -39.67 3.98 16.36
C ALA A 796 -39.88 2.85 17.40
N TYR A 797 -39.18 1.70 17.19
CA TYR A 797 -39.25 0.58 18.14
C TYR A 797 -38.59 0.91 19.48
N LYS A 798 -37.48 1.64 19.49
CA LYS A 798 -36.77 2.09 20.71
C LYS A 798 -37.60 3.01 21.58
N LYS A 799 -38.46 3.85 20.98
CA LYS A 799 -39.41 4.70 21.71
C LYS A 799 -40.49 3.89 22.43
N LYS A 800 -40.87 2.71 21.93
CA LYS A 800 -41.90 1.86 22.51
C LYS A 800 -41.42 0.89 23.61
N ARG A 801 -40.10 0.55 23.62
CA ARG A 801 -39.51 -0.35 24.63
C ARG A 801 -38.16 0.23 25.08
N PRO A 802 -38.08 0.92 26.21
CA PRO A 802 -36.78 1.30 26.76
C PRO A 802 -36.00 0.04 27.13
N SER A 803 -34.84 -0.07 26.52
CA SER A 803 -33.71 -0.99 26.67
C SER A 803 -33.85 -2.26 27.52
N ASP A 804 -33.97 -3.42 26.84
CA ASP A 804 -33.36 -4.67 27.32
C ASP A 804 -31.83 -4.59 27.00
N THR A 805 -31.10 -3.82 27.78
CA THR A 805 -29.63 -3.83 27.71
C THR A 805 -29.15 -5.08 28.43
N VAL A 806 -28.75 -6.10 27.66
CA VAL A 806 -27.96 -7.21 28.20
C VAL A 806 -26.55 -6.73 28.40
N TYR A 807 -26.23 -6.41 29.65
CA TYR A 807 -24.83 -6.15 30.05
C TYR A 807 -24.06 -7.47 30.05
N PRO A 808 -22.75 -7.49 29.71
CA PRO A 808 -21.93 -8.64 30.02
C PRO A 808 -21.97 -8.86 31.53
N GLU A 809 -22.63 -9.94 32.01
CA GLU A 809 -22.41 -10.41 33.36
C GLU A 809 -20.97 -10.87 33.46
N GLY A 810 -20.21 -10.18 34.33
CA GLY A 810 -18.97 -10.73 34.81
C GLY A 810 -17.86 -10.85 33.76
N ASP A 811 -17.31 -9.77 33.32
CA ASP A 811 -15.86 -9.70 33.37
C ASP A 811 -15.56 -9.73 34.89
N ALA A 812 -15.00 -10.83 35.38
CA ALA A 812 -14.59 -10.94 36.80
C ALA A 812 -13.63 -9.81 37.22
N LEU A 813 -13.04 -9.11 36.24
CA LEU A 813 -12.36 -7.83 36.36
C LEU A 813 -13.31 -6.69 36.80
N LEU A 814 -14.52 -6.57 36.25
CA LEU A 814 -15.46 -5.51 36.63
C LEU A 814 -16.02 -5.71 38.04
N ASP A 815 -16.23 -6.95 38.46
CA ASP A 815 -16.74 -7.26 39.82
C ASP A 815 -15.66 -7.13 40.91
N SER A 816 -14.37 -7.45 40.59
CA SER A 816 -13.26 -7.16 41.54
C SER A 816 -12.98 -5.63 41.69
N TRP A 817 -13.61 -4.83 40.90
CA TRP A 817 -13.45 -3.37 40.91
C TRP A 817 -14.52 -2.63 41.71
N LYS A 818 -15.61 -3.32 42.06
CA LYS A 818 -16.67 -2.72 42.89
C LYS A 818 -16.31 -2.62 44.39
N GLU A 819 -15.32 -3.37 44.83
CA GLU A 819 -14.96 -3.44 46.27
C GLU A 819 -13.88 -2.48 46.75
N GLU A 820 -13.24 -1.69 45.85
CA GLU A 820 -12.05 -0.90 46.25
C GLU A 820 -12.15 0.64 46.07
N ASP A 821 -13.30 1.22 45.68
CA ASP A 821 -13.40 2.69 45.45
C ASP A 821 -14.21 3.42 46.53
N GLU A 822 -13.79 3.37 47.80
CA GLU A 822 -14.32 4.21 48.87
C GLU A 822 -13.26 5.12 49.52
N THR A 823 -12.31 5.66 48.79
CA THR A 823 -11.56 6.83 49.29
C THR A 823 -11.28 7.81 48.14
N PRO A 824 -11.94 8.99 48.12
CA PRO A 824 -11.54 10.05 47.22
C PRO A 824 -10.21 10.65 47.72
N VAL A 825 -9.14 10.50 46.91
CA VAL A 825 -7.93 11.29 47.16
C VAL A 825 -8.23 12.73 46.79
N VAL A 826 -8.55 13.52 47.77
CA VAL A 826 -8.56 14.98 47.64
C VAL A 826 -7.10 15.43 47.58
N LEU A 827 -6.62 15.72 46.38
CA LEU A 827 -5.35 16.43 46.22
C LEU A 827 -5.56 17.88 46.71
N GLU A 828 -4.97 18.22 47.85
CA GLU A 828 -4.93 19.59 48.32
C GLU A 828 -4.23 20.46 47.27
N LYS A 829 -4.89 21.55 46.95
CA LYS A 829 -4.45 22.58 45.99
C LYS A 829 -3.08 23.22 46.38
N LYS A 830 -2.62 22.99 47.61
CA LYS A 830 -1.40 23.54 48.20
C LYS A 830 -0.09 22.88 47.64
N GLU A 831 -0.09 21.60 47.28
CA GLU A 831 1.13 20.96 46.80
C GLU A 831 1.47 21.29 45.35
N THR A 832 0.44 21.55 44.50
CA THR A 832 0.69 21.90 43.09
C THR A 832 1.26 23.30 42.95
N ASP A 833 0.79 24.26 43.81
CA ASP A 833 1.28 25.64 43.80
C ASP A 833 2.72 25.73 44.33
N THR A 834 3.11 24.84 45.25
CA THR A 834 4.48 24.76 45.77
C THR A 834 5.48 24.22 44.76
N ILE A 835 5.09 23.24 43.96
CA ILE A 835 5.96 22.65 42.91
C ILE A 835 6.11 23.63 41.73
N ILE A 836 5.04 24.29 41.33
CA ILE A 836 5.09 25.30 40.28
C ILE A 836 5.94 26.50 40.73
N LYS A 837 5.84 26.92 42.00
CA LYS A 837 6.66 27.98 42.55
C LYS A 837 8.15 27.58 42.64
N SER A 838 8.47 26.36 43.04
CA SER A 838 9.87 25.89 43.09
C SER A 838 10.51 25.75 41.67
N ILE A 839 9.69 25.47 40.65
CA ILE A 839 10.15 25.44 39.26
C ILE A 839 10.34 26.87 38.73
N LEU A 840 9.46 27.80 39.09
CA LEU A 840 9.58 29.20 38.67
C LEU A 840 10.74 29.88 39.40
N ASP A 841 10.92 29.63 40.72
CA ASP A 841 12.04 30.15 41.49
C ASP A 841 13.40 29.62 41.01
N SER A 842 13.45 28.42 40.41
CA SER A 842 14.68 27.86 39.79
C SER A 842 14.98 28.40 38.39
N LEU A 843 14.06 29.14 37.79
CA LEU A 843 14.24 29.83 36.49
C LEU A 843 14.63 31.31 36.65
N ASP A 844 14.48 31.88 37.86
CA ASP A 844 14.81 33.29 38.16
C ASP A 844 16.19 33.51 38.82
N GLU A 845 16.97 32.42 39.06
CA GLU A 845 18.38 32.60 39.43
C GLU A 845 19.24 32.80 38.16
N GLU A 846 19.46 34.05 37.82
CA GLU A 846 20.49 34.49 36.87
C GLU A 846 21.88 34.15 37.46
N GLU A 847 22.43 33.01 37.07
CA GLU A 847 23.87 32.81 37.19
C GLU A 847 24.61 33.54 36.07
N THR A 848 25.42 34.53 36.48
CA THR A 848 26.40 35.18 35.59
C THR A 848 27.36 34.12 35.01
N PRO A 849 27.67 34.18 33.72
CA PRO A 849 28.50 33.20 33.07
C PRO A 849 29.95 33.27 33.63
N PRO A 850 30.56 32.14 33.97
CA PRO A 850 32.00 32.11 34.32
C PRO A 850 32.81 32.39 33.05
N GLU A 851 33.86 33.20 33.18
CA GLU A 851 34.87 33.51 32.21
C GLU A 851 35.46 32.20 31.60
N ILE A 852 35.40 32.11 30.28
CA ILE A 852 36.02 31.03 29.53
C ILE A 852 37.52 31.22 29.52
N SER A 853 38.23 30.46 30.34
CA SER A 853 39.65 30.21 30.19
C SER A 853 39.87 29.11 29.13
N GLU A 854 40.67 29.41 28.17
CA GLU A 854 41.07 28.61 27.02
C GLU A 854 41.34 27.12 27.36
N ILE A 855 40.56 26.19 26.78
CA ILE A 855 40.97 24.79 26.59
C ILE A 855 41.32 24.64 25.10
N LYS A 856 42.62 24.69 24.79
CA LYS A 856 43.19 24.23 23.53
C LYS A 856 43.05 22.72 23.46
N GLY A 857 42.20 22.28 22.55
CA GLY A 857 42.00 20.89 22.22
C GLY A 857 41.09 20.76 21.01
N GLY A 858 41.53 21.28 19.86
CA GLY A 858 40.83 21.18 18.61
C GLY A 858 40.94 19.76 18.06
N PHE A 859 39.82 19.07 17.92
CA PHE A 859 39.70 17.96 16.97
C PHE A 859 39.66 18.57 15.56
N LYS A 860 40.77 18.46 14.85
CA LYS A 860 40.82 18.67 13.41
C LYS A 860 40.26 17.41 12.76
N ILE A 861 39.07 17.52 12.15
CA ILE A 861 38.62 16.56 11.16
C ILE A 861 39.40 16.86 9.88
N ASP A 862 40.14 15.89 9.41
CA ASP A 862 40.93 15.96 8.19
C ASP A 862 39.97 15.89 6.98
N PRO A 863 39.94 16.91 6.11
CA PRO A 863 39.06 16.91 4.93
C PRO A 863 39.47 15.87 3.87
N SER A 864 40.59 15.19 4.02
CA SER A 864 41.07 14.17 3.05
C SER A 864 40.33 12.82 3.17
N LEU A 865 39.42 12.66 4.13
CA LEU A 865 38.60 11.45 4.29
C LEU A 865 37.35 11.41 3.38
N PHE A 866 37.14 12.45 2.57
CA PHE A 866 36.00 12.53 1.65
C PHE A 866 36.38 12.55 0.16
N ASP A 867 37.67 12.37 -0.20
CA ASP A 867 38.17 12.47 -1.57
C ASP A 867 38.79 11.17 -2.14
N GLU A 868 38.35 10.00 -1.71
CA GLU A 868 38.69 8.74 -2.38
C GLU A 868 37.45 7.86 -2.55
N GLU A 869 36.70 8.08 -3.65
CA GLU A 869 35.95 7.05 -4.36
C GLU A 869 35.43 7.61 -5.70
N LYS A 870 36.36 7.93 -6.59
CA LYS A 870 36.16 7.86 -8.03
C LYS A 870 37.35 7.15 -8.60
N ASN A 871 37.18 5.83 -8.77
CA ASN A 871 37.84 4.98 -9.76
C ASN A 871 37.90 3.56 -9.21
N ASN A 872 36.97 2.76 -9.69
CA ASN A 872 37.26 1.42 -10.20
C ASN A 872 35.99 0.81 -10.79
N GLU A 873 35.83 1.04 -12.08
CA GLU A 873 35.10 0.19 -12.98
C GLU A 873 35.93 -1.07 -13.21
N THR A 874 35.37 -2.21 -13.00
CA THR A 874 35.30 -3.37 -13.92
C THR A 874 34.18 -4.28 -13.48
#